data_295818a255cb680c877ebc8cfa936554
#
_entry.id   295818a255cb680c877ebc8cfa936554
#
_cell.length_a   1.000
_cell.length_b   1.000
_cell.length_c   1.000
_cell.angle_alpha   90.00
_cell.angle_beta   90.00
_cell.angle_gamma   90.00
#
_symmetry.space_group_name_H-M   'P 1'
#
loop_
_entity.id
_entity.type
_entity.pdbx_description
1 polymer ?
#
loop_
_entity_poly.entity_id
_entity_poly.type
_entity_poly.pdbx_seq_one_letter_code
_entity_poly.pdbx_strand_id
1 'polypeptide(L)'
;MKTLEELQEQYYAEFVGLPSYSPIVRNNQKNDAFELVVLKVLFGKQLPEFVKANASTFADYIIAPPDNGIDIFFQHENGDEYTFDVIQVKHQDLDEAQLKACILGMERTIEDYCKDPKKISSDSCKTVLSKSNLDKSNKSKCTYYVVHTGTTDDFAGSEEHERIIPLKALDVIYKNISEYVDCDELPITNSMRYGSLEDNSGSIVCSLNGYALARLCNTYYSTDVGRNILFGSNLRESLITKKSKPFQSMSKTIIECPENFWYYNNGITIIARDITEKGNGTLELRGFSIVNGAQTTSALGLFLREAIKNHDTDFIEALKKVYVLTRILKVPEEKMRQDIAIFTNTQNPITSRDMVANRPEQKHLYEWLMDDNFAQIYCEIRRGAQIPASFNKGFTHRRTTNEELAQLAYASFLQKPFTAKDKKSALFNNDYSQPEYIINKIYHDIFNWDEQNPGNNGLIFKKRKQDIDEALFIQQLYKETKRVMRATLADRIAKAQEQKEKATTAEQIKACDDRIATNSLHLDTVGICMFYFIALYYEFKEQFPEDDNAAFLFDRYYSDKVFRQNLIESATNLFLAYTVKILVKTATENGKASNVNNWVRSFACEAAFLKALRDEMASDFELENKYQDFCSKFKATTLLPTH
;
A
#
# COMPACT_ATOMS: atom_id res chain seq x y z
N MET A 1 -3.14 -20.36 -21.50
CA MET A 1 -2.49 -20.27 -20.21
C MET A 1 -2.15 -21.66 -19.72
N LYS A 2 -1.00 -21.87 -19.09
CA LYS A 2 -0.62 -23.16 -18.53
C LYS A 2 -1.46 -23.45 -17.29
N THR A 3 -1.87 -24.69 -17.10
CA THR A 3 -2.43 -25.16 -15.83
C THR A 3 -1.34 -25.23 -14.76
N LEU A 4 -1.69 -25.40 -13.48
CA LEU A 4 -0.70 -25.66 -12.44
C LEU A 4 0.11 -26.93 -12.71
N GLU A 5 -0.53 -27.94 -13.30
CA GLU A 5 0.10 -29.19 -13.69
C GLU A 5 1.11 -28.98 -14.84
N GLU A 6 0.72 -28.21 -15.86
CA GLU A 6 1.63 -27.85 -16.97
C GLU A 6 2.79 -26.97 -16.49
N LEU A 7 2.58 -26.12 -15.47
CA LEU A 7 3.64 -25.33 -14.86
C LEU A 7 4.58 -26.21 -14.04
N GLN A 8 4.04 -27.19 -13.31
CA GLN A 8 4.82 -28.19 -12.58
C GLN A 8 5.68 -29.03 -13.54
N GLU A 9 5.13 -29.50 -14.65
CA GLU A 9 5.89 -30.25 -15.68
C GLU A 9 6.97 -29.38 -16.31
N GLN A 10 6.68 -28.09 -16.54
CA GLN A 10 7.69 -27.15 -17.04
C GLN A 10 8.86 -27.02 -16.07
N TYR A 11 8.59 -26.76 -14.80
CA TYR A 11 9.65 -26.64 -13.77
C TYR A 11 10.40 -27.94 -13.59
N TYR A 12 9.73 -29.08 -13.64
CA TYR A 12 10.36 -30.38 -13.63
C TYR A 12 11.36 -30.52 -14.79
N ALA A 13 10.96 -30.16 -16.01
CA ALA A 13 11.82 -30.23 -17.18
C ALA A 13 13.00 -29.24 -17.16
N GLU A 14 12.76 -28.02 -16.67
CA GLU A 14 13.78 -26.97 -16.64
C GLU A 14 14.84 -27.16 -15.54
N PHE A 15 14.45 -27.65 -14.38
CA PHE A 15 15.31 -27.67 -13.19
C PHE A 15 15.87 -29.04 -12.84
N VAL A 16 15.16 -30.12 -13.11
CA VAL A 16 15.60 -31.49 -12.75
C VAL A 16 16.89 -31.92 -13.45
N GLY A 17 17.16 -31.37 -14.63
CA GLY A 17 18.39 -31.67 -15.39
C GLY A 17 19.61 -30.82 -15.00
N LEU A 18 19.47 -29.84 -14.12
CA LEU A 18 20.57 -28.95 -13.75
C LEU A 18 21.43 -29.57 -12.65
N PRO A 19 22.77 -29.68 -12.84
CA PRO A 19 23.68 -30.21 -11.79
C PRO A 19 23.59 -29.45 -10.48
N SER A 20 23.29 -28.17 -10.52
CA SER A 20 23.12 -27.31 -9.34
C SER A 20 21.82 -27.53 -8.59
N TYR A 21 20.83 -28.23 -9.19
CA TYR A 21 19.56 -28.57 -8.57
C TYR A 21 19.62 -29.92 -7.85
N SER A 22 20.62 -30.74 -8.15
CA SER A 22 20.82 -32.09 -7.58
C SER A 22 20.78 -32.18 -6.05
N PRO A 23 21.22 -31.20 -5.25
CA PRO A 23 21.11 -31.26 -3.80
C PRO A 23 19.67 -31.09 -3.28
N ILE A 24 18.80 -30.46 -4.04
CA ILE A 24 17.42 -30.14 -3.64
C ILE A 24 16.47 -31.24 -4.12
N VAL A 25 16.71 -31.76 -5.31
CA VAL A 25 15.87 -32.76 -5.97
C VAL A 25 16.22 -34.14 -5.42
N ARG A 26 15.29 -34.76 -4.72
CA ARG A 26 15.45 -36.10 -4.12
C ARG A 26 14.48 -37.09 -4.77
N ASN A 27 14.03 -38.09 -4.03
CA ASN A 27 13.35 -39.26 -4.54
C ASN A 27 12.02 -39.03 -5.26
N ASN A 28 11.43 -37.84 -5.19
CA ASN A 28 10.15 -37.51 -5.85
C ASN A 28 10.18 -36.14 -6.53
N GLN A 29 10.93 -36.08 -7.60
CA GLN A 29 11.23 -34.87 -8.35
C GLN A 29 10.01 -34.05 -8.85
N LYS A 30 8.86 -34.72 -9.07
CA LYS A 30 7.61 -34.00 -9.44
C LYS A 30 7.00 -33.25 -8.26
N ASN A 31 7.09 -33.81 -7.04
CA ASN A 31 6.61 -33.14 -5.85
C ASN A 31 7.48 -31.91 -5.55
N ASP A 32 8.80 -32.04 -5.69
CA ASP A 32 9.73 -30.92 -5.53
C ASP A 32 9.44 -29.81 -6.54
N ALA A 33 9.09 -30.15 -7.78
CA ALA A 33 8.66 -29.17 -8.79
C ALA A 33 7.34 -28.46 -8.40
N PHE A 34 6.46 -29.11 -7.63
CA PHE A 34 5.26 -28.48 -7.13
C PHE A 34 5.55 -27.46 -6.01
N GLU A 35 6.56 -27.69 -5.18
CA GLU A 35 7.04 -26.67 -4.23
C GLU A 35 7.49 -25.40 -4.95
N LEU A 36 8.14 -25.52 -6.12
CA LEU A 36 8.47 -24.39 -6.97
C LEU A 36 7.22 -23.68 -7.53
N VAL A 37 6.17 -24.44 -7.86
CA VAL A 37 4.87 -23.86 -8.25
C VAL A 37 4.28 -23.07 -7.10
N VAL A 38 4.27 -23.62 -5.89
CA VAL A 38 3.77 -22.94 -4.68
C VAL A 38 4.57 -21.66 -4.44
N LEU A 39 5.89 -21.74 -4.48
CA LEU A 39 6.77 -20.61 -4.30
C LEU A 39 6.49 -19.50 -5.36
N LYS A 40 6.34 -19.90 -6.63
CA LYS A 40 5.99 -18.98 -7.71
C LYS A 40 4.62 -18.34 -7.53
N VAL A 41 3.61 -19.12 -7.18
CA VAL A 41 2.23 -18.64 -7.09
C VAL A 41 2.03 -17.74 -5.88
N LEU A 42 2.59 -18.08 -4.73
CA LEU A 42 2.41 -17.29 -3.51
C LEU A 42 3.34 -16.08 -3.43
N PHE A 43 4.56 -16.18 -3.95
CA PHE A 43 5.62 -15.18 -3.73
C PHE A 43 6.27 -14.67 -5.03
N GLY A 44 5.81 -15.10 -6.19
CA GLY A 44 6.48 -14.86 -7.48
C GLY A 44 6.73 -13.40 -7.85
N LYS A 45 6.03 -12.45 -7.21
CA LYS A 45 6.30 -11.01 -7.34
C LYS A 45 7.43 -10.52 -6.42
N GLN A 46 7.79 -11.30 -5.42
CA GLN A 46 8.78 -10.95 -4.39
C GLN A 46 10.13 -11.65 -4.62
N LEU A 47 10.16 -12.67 -5.47
CA LEU A 47 11.39 -13.38 -5.81
C LEU A 47 12.06 -12.73 -7.00
N PRO A 48 13.41 -12.68 -7.03
CA PRO A 48 14.15 -12.29 -8.24
C PRO A 48 13.67 -13.14 -9.42
N GLU A 49 13.67 -12.58 -10.64
CA GLU A 49 13.13 -13.24 -11.85
C GLU A 49 13.44 -14.75 -11.86
N PHE A 50 12.42 -15.54 -11.65
CA PHE A 50 12.48 -16.98 -11.45
C PHE A 50 13.14 -17.71 -12.63
N VAL A 51 13.03 -17.15 -13.83
CA VAL A 51 13.57 -17.68 -15.08
C VAL A 51 15.09 -17.51 -15.19
N LYS A 52 15.67 -16.55 -14.44
CA LYS A 52 17.12 -16.28 -14.44
C LYS A 52 17.81 -16.75 -13.16
N ALA A 53 17.04 -17.17 -12.16
CA ALA A 53 17.61 -17.70 -10.92
C ALA A 53 18.27 -19.05 -11.19
N ASN A 54 19.50 -19.20 -10.77
CA ASN A 54 20.13 -20.52 -10.76
C ASN A 54 19.56 -21.34 -9.59
N ALA A 55 19.74 -22.66 -9.62
CA ALA A 55 19.21 -23.54 -8.58
C ALA A 55 19.72 -23.23 -7.16
N SER A 56 20.83 -22.52 -7.00
CA SER A 56 21.31 -22.09 -5.70
C SER A 56 20.41 -21.04 -5.04
N THR A 57 19.66 -20.26 -5.82
CA THR A 57 18.70 -19.28 -5.31
C THR A 57 17.49 -19.96 -4.64
N PHE A 58 17.07 -21.13 -5.13
CA PHE A 58 15.97 -21.88 -4.53
C PHE A 58 16.38 -22.59 -3.24
N ALA A 59 17.66 -23.00 -3.11
CA ALA A 59 18.20 -23.60 -1.91
C ALA A 59 18.18 -22.65 -0.69
N ASP A 60 17.93 -21.36 -0.91
CA ASP A 60 17.76 -20.40 0.17
C ASP A 60 16.34 -20.42 0.76
N TYR A 61 15.36 -20.99 0.08
CA TYR A 61 13.95 -21.01 0.48
C TYR A 61 13.39 -22.43 0.65
N ILE A 62 13.85 -23.41 -0.13
CA ILE A 62 13.36 -24.79 -0.14
C ILE A 62 14.20 -25.67 0.78
N ILE A 63 13.53 -26.36 1.68
CA ILE A 63 14.15 -27.26 2.66
C ILE A 63 14.05 -28.70 2.16
N ALA A 64 15.21 -29.29 1.89
CA ALA A 64 15.28 -30.66 1.43
C ALA A 64 15.00 -31.67 2.59
N PRO A 65 14.30 -32.79 2.35
CA PRO A 65 14.06 -33.84 3.34
C PRO A 65 15.35 -34.42 3.93
N PRO A 66 15.34 -34.80 5.22
CA PRO A 66 14.28 -34.57 6.18
C PRO A 66 14.10 -33.11 6.50
N ASP A 67 12.86 -32.61 6.33
CA ASP A 67 12.51 -31.17 6.34
C ASP A 67 12.06 -30.65 7.71
N ASN A 68 11.92 -31.52 8.68
CA ASN A 68 11.33 -31.23 9.98
C ASN A 68 9.90 -30.68 9.90
N GLY A 69 9.17 -31.01 8.83
CA GLY A 69 7.80 -30.55 8.58
C GLY A 69 7.72 -29.14 7.96
N ILE A 70 8.82 -28.62 7.43
CA ILE A 70 8.86 -27.33 6.72
C ILE A 70 9.47 -27.56 5.34
N ASP A 71 8.68 -27.40 4.29
CA ASP A 71 9.16 -27.55 2.90
C ASP A 71 9.71 -26.24 2.34
N ILE A 72 9.09 -25.09 2.70
CA ILE A 72 9.50 -23.78 2.25
C ILE A 72 9.54 -22.81 3.44
N PHE A 73 10.58 -21.99 3.49
CA PHE A 73 10.71 -20.90 4.47
C PHE A 73 11.07 -19.61 3.76
N PHE A 74 10.30 -18.56 4.01
CA PHE A 74 10.48 -17.27 3.39
C PHE A 74 10.52 -16.16 4.44
N GLN A 75 11.56 -15.31 4.39
CA GLN A 75 11.69 -14.13 5.24
C GLN A 75 11.28 -12.89 4.46
N HIS A 76 10.42 -12.08 5.06
CA HIS A 76 10.13 -10.74 4.59
C HIS A 76 10.89 -9.73 5.43
N GLU A 77 11.60 -8.83 4.76
CA GLU A 77 12.30 -7.72 5.39
C GLU A 77 11.45 -6.46 5.28
N ASN A 78 11.16 -5.86 6.41
CA ASN A 78 10.28 -4.71 6.51
C ASN A 78 10.95 -3.62 7.37
N GLY A 79 12.05 -3.06 6.90
CA GLY A 79 12.92 -2.20 7.70
C GLY A 79 13.64 -3.02 8.78
N ASP A 80 13.52 -2.63 10.04
CA ASP A 80 14.11 -3.39 11.17
C ASP A 80 13.21 -4.54 11.67
N GLU A 81 12.09 -4.81 10.98
CA GLU A 81 11.18 -5.89 11.35
C GLU A 81 11.22 -7.02 10.32
N TYR A 82 11.31 -8.24 10.83
CA TYR A 82 11.24 -9.46 10.03
C TYR A 82 9.92 -10.17 10.31
N THR A 83 9.26 -10.63 9.24
CA THR A 83 8.15 -11.58 9.30
C THR A 83 8.50 -12.80 8.48
N PHE A 84 7.90 -13.95 8.79
CA PHE A 84 8.31 -15.20 8.20
C PHE A 84 7.10 -15.99 7.75
N ASP A 85 7.19 -16.56 6.55
CA ASP A 85 6.23 -17.52 6.04
C ASP A 85 6.85 -18.91 6.11
N VAL A 86 6.14 -19.80 6.80
CA VAL A 86 6.56 -21.19 7.06
C VAL A 86 5.56 -22.10 6.38
N ILE A 87 5.97 -22.88 5.38
CA ILE A 87 5.06 -23.56 4.47
C ILE A 87 5.35 -25.06 4.47
N GLN A 88 4.29 -25.84 4.61
CA GLN A 88 4.30 -27.26 4.35
C GLN A 88 3.43 -27.60 3.14
N VAL A 89 3.95 -28.42 2.23
CA VAL A 89 3.27 -28.86 1.01
C VAL A 89 2.92 -30.36 1.12
N LYS A 90 1.67 -30.70 0.89
CA LYS A 90 1.17 -32.07 0.96
C LYS A 90 0.45 -32.51 -0.31
N HIS A 91 0.91 -33.61 -0.90
CA HIS A 91 0.36 -34.15 -2.14
C HIS A 91 -0.77 -35.16 -1.88
N GLN A 92 -1.62 -34.88 -0.91
CA GLN A 92 -2.77 -35.71 -0.56
C GLN A 92 -3.89 -34.84 -0.01
N ASP A 93 -5.09 -35.39 0.03
CA ASP A 93 -6.21 -34.77 0.76
C ASP A 93 -5.94 -34.92 2.26
N LEU A 94 -6.18 -33.86 3.02
CA LEU A 94 -5.95 -33.81 4.46
C LEU A 94 -7.28 -33.48 5.15
N ASP A 95 -7.55 -34.23 6.21
CA ASP A 95 -8.62 -33.89 7.14
C ASP A 95 -8.18 -32.81 8.14
N GLU A 96 -9.14 -32.29 8.90
CA GLU A 96 -8.88 -31.20 9.88
C GLU A 96 -7.81 -31.60 10.93
N ALA A 97 -7.79 -32.82 11.38
CA ALA A 97 -6.81 -33.27 12.37
C ALA A 97 -5.39 -33.32 11.78
N GLN A 98 -5.28 -33.74 10.54
CA GLN A 98 -4.01 -33.76 9.80
C GLN A 98 -3.52 -32.34 9.49
N LEU A 99 -4.41 -31.41 9.09
CA LEU A 99 -4.07 -30.00 8.89
C LEU A 99 -3.52 -29.38 10.18
N LYS A 100 -4.21 -29.61 11.29
CA LYS A 100 -3.77 -29.15 12.61
C LYS A 100 -2.43 -29.73 13.02
N ALA A 101 -2.20 -31.02 12.74
CA ALA A 101 -0.92 -31.69 13.01
C ALA A 101 0.23 -31.09 12.19
N CYS A 102 -0.02 -30.68 10.93
CA CYS A 102 0.96 -29.97 10.09
C CYS A 102 1.34 -28.62 10.70
N ILE A 103 0.37 -27.81 11.09
CA ILE A 103 0.62 -26.51 11.73
C ILE A 103 1.43 -26.67 13.01
N LEU A 104 0.96 -27.51 13.94
CA LEU A 104 1.67 -27.76 15.21
C LEU A 104 3.09 -28.33 15.00
N GLY A 105 3.29 -29.12 13.93
CA GLY A 105 4.61 -29.63 13.54
C GLY A 105 5.57 -28.49 13.15
N MET A 106 5.12 -27.56 12.31
CA MET A 106 5.89 -26.39 11.91
C MET A 106 6.19 -25.46 13.09
N GLU A 107 5.19 -25.16 13.91
CA GLU A 107 5.34 -24.34 15.12
C GLU A 107 6.40 -24.92 16.07
N ARG A 108 6.32 -26.22 16.32
CA ARG A 108 7.29 -26.91 17.16
C ARG A 108 8.70 -26.82 16.59
N THR A 109 8.86 -26.98 15.29
CA THR A 109 10.17 -26.85 14.63
C THR A 109 10.74 -25.44 14.80
N ILE A 110 9.94 -24.40 14.58
CA ILE A 110 10.34 -23.00 14.78
C ILE A 110 10.67 -22.74 16.25
N GLU A 111 9.87 -23.25 17.19
CA GLU A 111 10.16 -23.12 18.63
C GLU A 111 11.46 -23.80 19.03
N ASP A 112 11.69 -25.04 18.57
CA ASP A 112 12.90 -25.80 18.88
C ASP A 112 14.12 -25.12 18.29
N TYR A 113 14.06 -24.61 17.06
CA TYR A 113 15.12 -23.81 16.46
C TYR A 113 15.45 -22.57 17.29
N CYS A 114 14.46 -21.78 17.64
CA CYS A 114 14.65 -20.56 18.45
C CYS A 114 15.15 -20.84 19.88
N LYS A 115 14.84 -22.01 20.45
CA LYS A 115 15.36 -22.45 21.77
C LYS A 115 16.81 -22.90 21.68
N ASP A 116 17.11 -23.80 20.77
CA ASP A 116 18.44 -24.38 20.51
C ASP A 116 18.47 -25.00 19.10
N PRO A 117 19.17 -24.36 18.14
CA PRO A 117 19.27 -24.88 16.76
C PRO A 117 19.77 -26.33 16.64
N LYS A 118 20.47 -26.84 17.66
CA LYS A 118 20.93 -28.23 17.67
C LYS A 118 19.82 -29.27 17.80
N LYS A 119 18.63 -28.86 18.21
CA LYS A 119 17.46 -29.74 18.30
C LYS A 119 16.87 -30.10 16.93
N ILE A 120 17.13 -29.28 15.92
CA ILE A 120 16.70 -29.54 14.55
C ILE A 120 17.56 -30.67 13.98
N SER A 121 16.93 -31.76 13.53
CA SER A 121 17.64 -32.91 12.99
C SER A 121 18.11 -32.71 11.56
N SER A 122 17.40 -31.90 10.78
CA SER A 122 17.70 -31.62 9.38
C SER A 122 18.78 -30.54 9.21
N ASP A 123 19.87 -30.89 8.53
CA ASP A 123 20.90 -29.90 8.20
C ASP A 123 20.44 -28.92 7.15
N SER A 124 19.55 -29.31 6.22
CA SER A 124 18.93 -28.41 5.25
C SER A 124 18.07 -27.36 5.96
N CYS A 125 17.19 -27.78 6.87
CA CYS A 125 16.35 -26.90 7.67
C CYS A 125 17.19 -25.93 8.50
N LYS A 126 18.22 -26.42 9.21
CA LYS A 126 19.16 -25.57 9.94
C LYS A 126 19.82 -24.52 9.04
N THR A 127 20.25 -24.93 7.85
CA THR A 127 20.95 -24.05 6.92
C THR A 127 20.05 -22.90 6.46
N VAL A 128 18.80 -23.21 6.07
CA VAL A 128 17.84 -22.20 5.63
C VAL A 128 17.48 -21.25 6.79
N LEU A 129 17.10 -21.80 7.94
CA LEU A 129 16.74 -20.99 9.10
C LEU A 129 17.92 -20.14 9.62
N SER A 130 19.16 -20.63 9.55
CA SER A 130 20.34 -19.89 10.01
C SER A 130 20.72 -18.71 9.12
N LYS A 131 20.24 -18.66 7.89
CA LYS A 131 20.40 -17.51 6.99
C LYS A 131 19.37 -16.42 7.27
N SER A 132 18.34 -16.71 8.06
CA SER A 132 17.28 -15.76 8.41
C SER A 132 17.61 -15.02 9.71
N ASN A 133 16.85 -13.96 9.96
CA ASN A 133 16.87 -13.20 11.20
C ASN A 133 15.88 -13.74 12.25
N LEU A 134 15.45 -15.00 12.11
CA LEU A 134 14.53 -15.65 13.04
C LEU A 134 15.18 -15.92 14.40
N ASP A 135 14.56 -15.44 15.47
CA ASP A 135 15.01 -15.63 16.83
C ASP A 135 13.83 -15.72 17.85
N LYS A 136 14.16 -15.78 19.13
CA LYS A 136 13.16 -15.85 20.21
C LYS A 136 12.24 -14.64 20.29
N SER A 137 12.70 -13.46 19.85
CA SER A 137 11.96 -12.21 19.99
C SER A 137 10.91 -12.02 18.89
N ASN A 138 11.12 -12.66 17.73
CA ASN A 138 10.27 -12.48 16.55
C ASN A 138 9.56 -13.76 16.05
N LYS A 139 9.71 -14.90 16.73
CA LYS A 139 9.03 -16.16 16.37
C LYS A 139 7.49 -16.05 16.30
N SER A 140 6.88 -15.10 17.03
CA SER A 140 5.45 -14.82 16.96
C SER A 140 5.02 -14.09 15.69
N LYS A 141 5.97 -13.74 14.82
CA LYS A 141 5.73 -13.11 13.51
C LYS A 141 5.76 -14.13 12.36
N CYS A 142 5.72 -15.42 12.68
CA CYS A 142 5.59 -16.48 11.69
C CYS A 142 4.13 -16.62 11.25
N THR A 143 3.91 -16.77 9.94
CA THR A 143 2.64 -17.22 9.36
C THR A 143 2.85 -18.63 8.80
N TYR A 144 1.99 -19.55 9.19
CA TYR A 144 2.10 -20.96 8.84
C TYR A 144 1.13 -21.31 7.72
N TYR A 145 1.63 -21.93 6.66
CA TYR A 145 0.84 -22.30 5.49
C TYR A 145 0.86 -23.82 5.33
N VAL A 146 -0.31 -24.42 5.15
CA VAL A 146 -0.43 -25.79 4.64
C VAL A 146 -1.03 -25.72 3.24
N VAL A 147 -0.22 -26.05 2.23
CA VAL A 147 -0.67 -26.18 0.84
C VAL A 147 -0.87 -27.66 0.55
N HIS A 148 -2.07 -28.05 0.10
CA HIS A 148 -2.36 -29.48 -0.15
C HIS A 148 -3.26 -29.67 -1.37
N THR A 149 -3.23 -30.88 -1.92
CA THR A 149 -3.99 -31.22 -3.14
C THR A 149 -5.46 -31.58 -2.90
N GLY A 150 -5.91 -31.55 -1.64
CA GLY A 150 -7.31 -31.81 -1.27
C GLY A 150 -8.21 -30.59 -1.33
N THR A 151 -9.37 -30.71 -0.69
CA THR A 151 -10.46 -29.72 -0.73
C THR A 151 -10.71 -29.01 0.59
N THR A 152 -10.17 -29.49 1.71
CA THR A 152 -10.35 -28.89 3.04
C THR A 152 -9.64 -27.54 3.10
N ASP A 153 -10.36 -26.47 3.47
CA ASP A 153 -9.90 -25.10 3.41
C ASP A 153 -9.67 -24.43 4.78
N ASP A 154 -10.04 -25.10 5.87
CA ASP A 154 -9.86 -24.61 7.23
C ASP A 154 -10.03 -25.76 8.25
N PHE A 155 -9.77 -25.49 9.54
CA PHE A 155 -10.04 -26.39 10.66
C PHE A 155 -10.49 -25.61 11.90
N ALA A 156 -11.23 -26.27 12.78
CA ALA A 156 -11.71 -25.66 14.01
C ALA A 156 -10.55 -25.24 14.93
N GLY A 157 -10.54 -23.95 15.32
CA GLY A 157 -9.51 -23.38 16.20
C GLY A 157 -8.27 -22.85 15.49
N SER A 158 -8.28 -22.70 14.15
CA SER A 158 -7.19 -22.06 13.42
C SER A 158 -6.95 -20.62 13.90
N GLU A 159 -5.69 -20.23 13.99
CA GLU A 159 -5.27 -18.90 14.43
C GLU A 159 -5.16 -17.92 13.25
N GLU A 160 -5.10 -16.62 13.55
CA GLU A 160 -5.04 -15.58 12.51
C GLU A 160 -3.79 -15.68 11.61
N HIS A 161 -2.72 -16.28 12.11
CA HIS A 161 -1.46 -16.49 11.40
C HIS A 161 -1.34 -17.88 10.75
N GLU A 162 -2.42 -18.65 10.68
CA GLU A 162 -2.49 -19.95 10.01
C GLU A 162 -3.27 -19.83 8.70
N ARG A 163 -2.80 -20.51 7.66
CA ARG A 163 -3.36 -20.46 6.32
C ARG A 163 -3.43 -21.85 5.70
N ILE A 164 -4.63 -22.26 5.32
CA ILE A 164 -4.83 -23.50 4.59
C ILE A 164 -5.13 -23.16 3.13
N ILE A 165 -4.35 -23.74 2.22
CA ILE A 165 -4.46 -23.46 0.79
C ILE A 165 -4.66 -24.78 0.04
N PRO A 166 -5.89 -25.20 -0.20
CA PRO A 166 -6.18 -26.37 -1.05
C PRO A 166 -5.79 -26.08 -2.50
N LEU A 167 -5.56 -27.12 -3.29
CA LEU A 167 -5.14 -27.01 -4.68
C LEU A 167 -6.02 -26.06 -5.50
N LYS A 168 -7.32 -26.10 -5.27
CA LYS A 168 -8.27 -25.22 -5.95
C LYS A 168 -8.05 -23.75 -5.63
N ALA A 169 -7.74 -23.42 -4.39
CA ALA A 169 -7.40 -22.04 -3.98
C ALA A 169 -6.06 -21.60 -4.61
N LEU A 170 -5.07 -22.50 -4.63
CA LEU A 170 -3.79 -22.22 -5.29
C LEU A 170 -3.97 -22.00 -6.80
N ASP A 171 -4.80 -22.79 -7.47
CA ASP A 171 -5.13 -22.65 -8.89
C ASP A 171 -5.85 -21.30 -9.17
N VAL A 172 -6.75 -20.91 -8.29
CA VAL A 172 -7.40 -19.60 -8.34
C VAL A 172 -6.38 -18.47 -8.22
N ILE A 173 -5.47 -18.53 -7.25
CA ILE A 173 -4.41 -17.53 -7.09
C ILE A 173 -3.53 -17.48 -8.34
N TYR A 174 -3.15 -18.62 -8.90
CA TYR A 174 -2.32 -18.70 -10.11
C TYR A 174 -3.01 -18.10 -11.35
N LYS A 175 -4.26 -18.46 -11.58
CA LYS A 175 -5.06 -17.94 -12.70
C LYS A 175 -5.26 -16.43 -12.61
N ASN A 176 -5.29 -15.90 -11.41
CA ASN A 176 -5.43 -14.48 -11.14
C ASN A 176 -4.16 -13.65 -11.36
N ILE A 177 -3.00 -14.23 -11.10
CA ILE A 177 -1.72 -13.61 -11.46
C ILE A 177 -1.66 -13.37 -12.98
N SER A 178 -2.42 -14.12 -13.76
CA SER A 178 -2.42 -14.10 -15.23
C SER A 178 -3.73 -13.64 -15.87
N GLU A 179 -4.56 -12.85 -15.19
CA GLU A 179 -5.82 -12.26 -15.68
C GLU A 179 -7.04 -13.19 -15.84
N TYR A 180 -6.99 -14.44 -15.35
CA TYR A 180 -8.13 -15.37 -15.39
C TYR A 180 -8.52 -15.87 -14.01
N VAL A 181 -9.76 -15.64 -13.62
CA VAL A 181 -10.35 -16.19 -12.39
C VAL A 181 -11.55 -17.05 -12.73
N ASP A 182 -11.46 -18.34 -12.41
CA ASP A 182 -12.64 -19.18 -12.26
C ASP A 182 -13.07 -19.10 -10.79
N CYS A 183 -14.29 -18.65 -10.55
CA CYS A 183 -14.86 -18.64 -9.21
C CYS A 183 -15.55 -19.96 -8.93
N ASP A 184 -15.55 -20.30 -7.65
CA ASP A 184 -16.36 -21.39 -7.11
C ASP A 184 -17.83 -21.23 -7.41
N GLU A 185 -18.52 -22.33 -7.44
CA GLU A 185 -19.97 -22.39 -7.56
C GLU A 185 -20.61 -21.65 -6.36
N LEU A 186 -21.30 -20.57 -6.64
CA LEU A 186 -22.06 -19.83 -5.64
C LEU A 186 -23.51 -20.33 -5.62
N PRO A 187 -24.01 -20.87 -4.52
CA PRO A 187 -25.42 -21.22 -4.38
C PRO A 187 -26.28 -19.95 -4.37
N ILE A 188 -27.24 -19.90 -5.27
CA ILE A 188 -28.18 -18.77 -5.37
C ILE A 188 -29.59 -19.22 -5.05
N THR A 189 -30.38 -18.32 -4.46
CA THR A 189 -31.80 -18.49 -4.22
C THR A 189 -32.56 -17.27 -4.72
N ASN A 190 -33.83 -17.45 -5.07
CA ASN A 190 -34.72 -16.37 -5.51
C ASN A 190 -34.10 -15.52 -6.65
N SER A 191 -33.60 -16.18 -7.69
CA SER A 191 -32.96 -15.50 -8.80
C SER A 191 -33.94 -14.93 -9.81
N MET A 192 -33.63 -13.74 -10.31
CA MET A 192 -34.31 -13.09 -11.42
C MET A 192 -33.25 -12.68 -12.45
N ARG A 193 -33.45 -13.04 -13.72
CA ARG A 193 -32.58 -12.58 -14.81
C ARG A 193 -32.99 -11.17 -15.22
N TYR A 194 -32.02 -10.34 -15.46
CA TYR A 194 -32.19 -8.99 -15.94
C TYR A 194 -31.24 -8.75 -17.14
N GLY A 195 -31.78 -8.24 -18.22
CA GLY A 195 -31.05 -7.89 -19.42
C GLY A 195 -32.02 -7.63 -20.57
N SER A 196 -31.52 -7.09 -21.69
CA SER A 196 -32.34 -6.98 -22.88
C SER A 196 -32.65 -8.39 -23.40
N LEU A 197 -33.88 -8.56 -23.88
CA LEU A 197 -34.31 -9.84 -24.43
C LEU A 197 -33.50 -10.28 -25.66
N GLU A 198 -32.76 -9.37 -26.30
CA GLU A 198 -32.05 -9.60 -27.54
C GLU A 198 -30.56 -9.99 -27.36
N ASP A 199 -29.86 -9.53 -26.33
CA ASP A 199 -28.43 -9.79 -26.19
C ASP A 199 -28.07 -10.76 -25.08
N ASN A 200 -29.03 -11.36 -24.40
CA ASN A 200 -28.85 -12.39 -23.40
C ASN A 200 -27.72 -12.03 -22.40
N SER A 201 -27.77 -10.80 -21.87
CA SER A 201 -26.69 -10.21 -21.05
C SER A 201 -26.24 -11.12 -19.89
N GLY A 202 -27.06 -12.07 -19.51
CA GLY A 202 -26.74 -13.05 -18.48
C GLY A 202 -26.65 -12.46 -17.07
N SER A 203 -26.99 -11.19 -16.88
CA SER A 203 -26.99 -10.54 -15.57
C SER A 203 -28.11 -11.11 -14.69
N ILE A 204 -27.83 -11.27 -13.40
CA ILE A 204 -28.72 -11.95 -12.44
C ILE A 204 -28.88 -11.08 -11.20
N VAL A 205 -30.09 -10.98 -10.70
CA VAL A 205 -30.41 -10.49 -9.35
C VAL A 205 -30.84 -11.68 -8.52
N CYS A 206 -30.19 -11.93 -7.40
CA CYS A 206 -30.43 -13.09 -6.56
C CYS A 206 -30.16 -12.78 -5.08
N SER A 207 -30.45 -13.74 -4.23
CA SER A 207 -29.98 -13.75 -2.84
C SER A 207 -28.84 -14.74 -2.70
N LEU A 208 -27.69 -14.28 -2.23
CA LEU A 208 -26.57 -15.15 -1.86
C LEU A 208 -26.64 -15.48 -0.37
N ASN A 209 -26.32 -16.71 -0.05
CA ASN A 209 -26.20 -17.15 1.33
C ASN A 209 -25.00 -16.50 2.00
N GLY A 210 -25.18 -15.97 3.22
CA GLY A 210 -24.13 -15.25 3.94
C GLY A 210 -22.95 -16.11 4.33
N TYR A 211 -23.17 -17.39 4.65
CA TYR A 211 -22.09 -18.34 4.95
C TYR A 211 -21.27 -18.66 3.68
N ALA A 212 -21.92 -18.89 2.54
CA ALA A 212 -21.23 -19.13 1.27
C ALA A 212 -20.38 -17.89 0.86
N LEU A 213 -20.93 -16.69 1.05
CA LEU A 213 -20.22 -15.44 0.76
C LEU A 213 -19.03 -15.23 1.72
N ALA A 214 -19.19 -15.59 2.99
CA ALA A 214 -18.11 -15.54 3.98
C ALA A 214 -16.97 -16.51 3.62
N ARG A 215 -17.30 -17.72 3.19
CA ARG A 215 -16.31 -18.70 2.71
C ARG A 215 -15.58 -18.19 1.47
N LEU A 216 -16.30 -17.69 0.48
CA LEU A 216 -15.71 -17.06 -0.70
C LEU A 216 -14.74 -15.96 -0.29
N CYS A 217 -15.15 -15.06 0.59
CA CYS A 217 -14.30 -13.99 1.10
C CYS A 217 -13.01 -14.56 1.72
N ASN A 218 -13.12 -15.56 2.59
CA ASN A 218 -11.96 -16.12 3.29
C ASN A 218 -10.98 -16.81 2.34
N THR A 219 -11.46 -17.51 1.32
CA THR A 219 -10.63 -18.11 0.28
C THR A 219 -9.72 -17.10 -0.40
N TYR A 220 -10.28 -15.94 -0.76
CA TYR A 220 -9.53 -14.88 -1.44
C TYR A 220 -8.76 -13.97 -0.48
N TYR A 221 -9.25 -13.77 0.73
CA TYR A 221 -8.65 -12.87 1.70
C TYR A 221 -7.36 -13.38 2.32
N SER A 222 -7.06 -14.66 2.15
CA SER A 222 -5.84 -15.29 2.68
C SER A 222 -4.54 -14.74 2.09
N THR A 223 -4.58 -14.10 0.92
CA THR A 223 -3.42 -13.53 0.25
C THR A 223 -3.69 -12.12 -0.26
N ASP A 224 -2.66 -11.28 -0.40
CA ASP A 224 -2.79 -9.93 -0.98
C ASP A 224 -3.28 -9.99 -2.43
N VAL A 225 -2.81 -10.97 -3.18
CA VAL A 225 -3.27 -11.23 -4.54
C VAL A 225 -4.77 -11.55 -4.54
N GLY A 226 -5.22 -12.46 -3.67
CA GLY A 226 -6.63 -12.81 -3.55
C GLY A 226 -7.50 -11.62 -3.17
N ARG A 227 -7.07 -10.79 -2.21
CA ARG A 227 -7.79 -9.55 -1.86
C ARG A 227 -7.91 -8.60 -3.05
N ASN A 228 -6.84 -8.42 -3.80
CA ASN A 228 -6.85 -7.60 -5.01
C ASN A 228 -7.80 -8.12 -6.07
N ILE A 229 -8.01 -9.43 -6.16
CA ILE A 229 -8.96 -10.05 -7.06
C ILE A 229 -10.39 -9.79 -6.60
N LEU A 230 -10.69 -10.16 -5.36
CA LEU A 230 -12.03 -10.07 -4.81
C LEU A 230 -12.57 -8.63 -4.86
N PHE A 231 -11.69 -7.64 -4.63
CA PHE A 231 -12.04 -6.21 -4.60
C PHE A 231 -11.29 -5.38 -5.62
N GLY A 232 -10.65 -6.00 -6.62
CA GLY A 232 -9.78 -5.32 -7.59
C GLY A 232 -10.45 -4.23 -8.39
N SER A 233 -11.74 -4.38 -8.66
CA SER A 233 -12.57 -3.35 -9.31
C SER A 233 -13.29 -2.45 -8.32
N ASN A 234 -13.15 -2.65 -7.02
CA ASN A 234 -13.73 -1.75 -6.02
C ASN A 234 -12.84 -0.51 -5.88
N LEU A 235 -13.44 0.67 -5.87
CA LEU A 235 -12.72 1.94 -5.72
C LEU A 235 -12.22 2.18 -4.29
N ARG A 236 -12.69 1.39 -3.32
CA ARG A 236 -12.35 1.48 -1.90
C ARG A 236 -12.11 0.10 -1.34
N GLU A 237 -11.05 -0.05 -0.58
CA GLU A 237 -10.92 -1.21 0.30
C GLU A 237 -11.89 -1.14 1.48
N SER A 238 -12.18 -2.30 2.05
CA SER A 238 -13.06 -2.38 3.21
C SER A 238 -12.37 -1.76 4.44
N LEU A 239 -12.92 -0.66 4.91
CA LEU A 239 -12.49 -0.01 6.17
C LEU A 239 -13.13 -0.65 7.41
N ILE A 240 -13.71 -1.84 7.28
CA ILE A 240 -14.42 -2.45 8.38
C ILE A 240 -13.45 -2.98 9.43
N THR A 241 -13.63 -2.55 10.66
CA THR A 241 -12.89 -3.03 11.83
C THR A 241 -13.86 -3.54 12.88
N LYS A 242 -13.43 -4.46 13.73
CA LYS A 242 -14.25 -5.00 14.85
C LYS A 242 -14.88 -3.91 15.72
N LYS A 243 -14.25 -2.73 15.82
CA LYS A 243 -14.73 -1.57 16.60
C LYS A 243 -15.68 -0.67 15.81
N SER A 244 -15.85 -0.87 14.51
CA SER A 244 -16.71 -0.01 13.71
C SER A 244 -18.20 -0.26 14.00
N LYS A 245 -18.98 0.82 14.04
CA LYS A 245 -20.43 0.73 14.25
C LYS A 245 -21.13 -0.20 13.24
N PRO A 246 -20.82 -0.16 11.91
CA PRO A 246 -21.42 -1.07 10.95
C PRO A 246 -21.11 -2.54 11.27
N PHE A 247 -19.89 -2.89 11.67
CA PHE A 247 -19.54 -4.26 12.04
C PHE A 247 -20.35 -4.75 13.23
N GLN A 248 -20.42 -3.96 14.30
CA GLN A 248 -21.20 -4.32 15.49
C GLN A 248 -22.70 -4.46 15.19
N SER A 249 -23.26 -3.58 14.34
CA SER A 249 -24.65 -3.65 13.94
C SER A 249 -24.95 -4.91 13.13
N MET A 250 -24.08 -5.27 12.18
CA MET A 250 -24.23 -6.50 11.39
C MET A 250 -24.12 -7.75 12.27
N SER A 251 -23.16 -7.80 13.19
CA SER A 251 -23.02 -8.92 14.15
C SER A 251 -24.27 -9.09 14.99
N LYS A 252 -24.81 -7.99 15.52
CA LYS A 252 -26.05 -8.00 16.27
C LYS A 252 -27.23 -8.55 15.47
N THR A 253 -27.37 -8.11 14.22
CA THR A 253 -28.44 -8.61 13.34
C THR A 253 -28.32 -10.12 13.09
N ILE A 254 -27.08 -10.63 12.87
CA ILE A 254 -26.86 -12.06 12.63
C ILE A 254 -27.27 -12.88 13.87
N ILE A 255 -26.98 -12.40 15.07
CA ILE A 255 -27.31 -13.10 16.33
C ILE A 255 -28.79 -13.05 16.64
N GLU A 256 -29.42 -11.86 16.53
CA GLU A 256 -30.78 -11.65 17.02
C GLU A 256 -31.85 -12.02 15.98
N CYS A 257 -31.62 -11.73 14.70
CA CYS A 257 -32.60 -11.90 13.63
C CYS A 257 -31.92 -12.03 12.26
N PRO A 258 -31.22 -13.14 11.99
CA PRO A 258 -30.41 -13.32 10.78
C PRO A 258 -31.19 -13.15 9.47
N GLU A 259 -32.47 -13.50 9.44
CA GLU A 259 -33.40 -13.31 8.31
C GLU A 259 -33.63 -11.83 7.95
N ASN A 260 -33.51 -10.93 8.91
CA ASN A 260 -33.65 -9.49 8.68
C ASN A 260 -32.38 -8.86 8.04
N PHE A 261 -31.28 -9.57 7.94
CA PHE A 261 -30.08 -9.07 7.31
C PHE A 261 -30.31 -8.65 5.86
N TRP A 262 -31.17 -9.36 5.15
CA TRP A 262 -31.56 -9.03 3.78
C TRP A 262 -32.18 -7.62 3.66
N TYR A 263 -32.99 -7.23 4.64
CA TYR A 263 -33.69 -5.92 4.66
C TYR A 263 -32.77 -4.78 5.12
N TYR A 264 -31.82 -5.07 6.00
CA TYR A 264 -30.97 -4.06 6.64
C TYR A 264 -29.67 -3.81 5.89
N ASN A 265 -29.37 -4.63 4.88
CA ASN A 265 -28.15 -4.52 4.09
C ASN A 265 -28.45 -3.98 2.68
N ASN A 266 -27.61 -3.07 2.19
CA ASN A 266 -27.77 -2.49 0.85
C ASN A 266 -27.47 -3.47 -0.29
N GLY A 267 -27.07 -4.70 0.03
CA GLY A 267 -26.70 -5.70 -0.96
C GLY A 267 -25.29 -5.54 -1.49
N ILE A 268 -24.93 -6.44 -2.41
CA ILE A 268 -23.63 -6.45 -3.08
C ILE A 268 -23.80 -6.43 -4.60
N THR A 269 -22.79 -5.93 -5.30
CA THR A 269 -22.71 -5.99 -6.75
C THR A 269 -21.41 -6.66 -7.16
N ILE A 270 -21.54 -7.73 -7.92
CA ILE A 270 -20.45 -8.50 -8.50
C ILE A 270 -20.47 -8.25 -10.00
N ILE A 271 -19.33 -7.95 -10.60
CA ILE A 271 -19.14 -8.00 -12.05
C ILE A 271 -18.38 -9.27 -12.39
N ALA A 272 -18.68 -9.88 -13.51
CA ALA A 272 -17.98 -11.05 -14.02
C ALA A 272 -17.84 -10.95 -15.55
N ARG A 273 -16.76 -11.52 -16.10
CA ARG A 273 -16.59 -11.62 -17.56
C ARG A 273 -17.57 -12.62 -18.14
N ASP A 274 -17.79 -13.71 -17.41
CA ASP A 274 -18.75 -14.74 -17.80
C ASP A 274 -19.44 -15.33 -16.58
N ILE A 275 -20.67 -15.81 -16.82
CA ILE A 275 -21.53 -16.42 -15.79
C ILE A 275 -22.10 -17.70 -16.41
N THR A 276 -21.81 -18.83 -15.78
CA THR A 276 -22.37 -20.13 -16.16
C THR A 276 -23.28 -20.65 -15.06
N GLU A 277 -24.52 -20.95 -15.39
CA GLU A 277 -25.47 -21.55 -14.47
C GLU A 277 -25.32 -23.07 -14.47
N LYS A 278 -25.11 -23.65 -13.29
CA LYS A 278 -25.11 -25.10 -13.09
C LYS A 278 -26.51 -25.58 -12.74
N GLY A 279 -26.89 -26.78 -13.19
CA GLY A 279 -28.21 -27.32 -13.02
C GLY A 279 -28.68 -27.56 -11.57
N ASN A 280 -27.84 -27.32 -10.58
CA ASN A 280 -28.12 -27.47 -9.15
C ASN A 280 -28.48 -26.14 -8.44
N GLY A 281 -28.73 -25.05 -9.19
CA GLY A 281 -28.98 -23.72 -8.62
C GLY A 281 -27.72 -23.03 -8.14
N THR A 282 -26.54 -23.36 -8.67
CA THR A 282 -25.27 -22.67 -8.43
C THR A 282 -24.80 -21.95 -9.67
N LEU A 283 -24.01 -20.89 -9.46
CA LEU A 283 -23.36 -20.11 -10.50
C LEU A 283 -21.85 -20.31 -10.46
N GLU A 284 -21.27 -20.48 -11.61
CA GLU A 284 -19.83 -20.35 -11.83
C GLU A 284 -19.56 -18.98 -12.44
N LEU A 285 -18.68 -18.22 -11.81
CA LEU A 285 -18.29 -16.87 -12.23
C LEU A 285 -16.85 -16.88 -12.75
N ARG A 286 -16.62 -16.25 -13.90
CA ARG A 286 -15.27 -16.08 -14.44
C ARG A 286 -14.86 -14.62 -14.50
N GLY A 287 -13.64 -14.32 -14.09
CA GLY A 287 -13.10 -12.95 -14.06
C GLY A 287 -13.97 -11.99 -13.26
N PHE A 288 -14.32 -12.38 -12.03
CA PHE A 288 -15.26 -11.62 -11.21
C PHE A 288 -14.54 -10.66 -10.23
N SER A 289 -15.26 -9.64 -9.79
CA SER A 289 -14.87 -8.76 -8.71
C SER A 289 -16.09 -8.15 -8.03
N ILE A 290 -16.01 -7.93 -6.73
CA ILE A 290 -17.05 -7.25 -5.96
C ILE A 290 -16.83 -5.74 -6.05
N VAL A 291 -17.68 -5.05 -6.82
CA VAL A 291 -17.55 -3.61 -7.04
C VAL A 291 -18.29 -2.76 -6.01
N ASN A 292 -19.30 -3.33 -5.35
CA ASN A 292 -20.01 -2.69 -4.24
C ASN A 292 -20.35 -3.74 -3.17
N GLY A 293 -20.37 -3.34 -1.89
CA GLY A 293 -20.64 -4.24 -0.76
C GLY A 293 -19.38 -4.89 -0.15
N ALA A 294 -18.19 -4.37 -0.43
CA ALA A 294 -16.94 -4.87 0.13
C ALA A 294 -16.93 -4.91 1.67
N GLN A 295 -17.53 -3.91 2.33
CA GLN A 295 -17.66 -3.90 3.79
C GLN A 295 -18.51 -5.07 4.31
N THR A 296 -19.64 -5.33 3.67
CA THR A 296 -20.51 -6.46 4.02
C THR A 296 -19.78 -7.77 3.84
N THR A 297 -19.14 -7.97 2.68
CA THR A 297 -18.42 -9.20 2.37
C THR A 297 -17.26 -9.46 3.33
N SER A 298 -16.44 -8.43 3.60
CA SER A 298 -15.33 -8.53 4.54
C SER A 298 -15.79 -8.78 5.99
N ALA A 299 -16.92 -8.17 6.39
CA ALA A 299 -17.52 -8.42 7.71
C ALA A 299 -17.95 -9.88 7.86
N LEU A 300 -18.66 -10.40 6.86
CA LEU A 300 -19.12 -11.79 6.88
C LEU A 300 -17.95 -12.78 6.94
N GLY A 301 -16.88 -12.54 6.15
CA GLY A 301 -15.66 -13.33 6.22
C GLY A 301 -14.99 -13.28 7.59
N LEU A 302 -14.89 -12.09 8.19
CA LEU A 302 -14.31 -11.94 9.52
C LEU A 302 -15.17 -12.60 10.60
N PHE A 303 -16.50 -12.50 10.51
CA PHE A 303 -17.42 -13.19 11.43
C PHE A 303 -17.24 -14.69 11.38
N LEU A 304 -17.15 -15.28 10.20
CA LEU A 304 -16.93 -16.70 10.06
C LEU A 304 -15.59 -17.15 10.67
N ARG A 305 -14.50 -16.42 10.40
CA ARG A 305 -13.19 -16.71 11.00
C ARG A 305 -13.22 -16.64 12.53
N GLU A 306 -13.88 -15.63 13.09
CA GLU A 306 -14.01 -15.49 14.55
C GLU A 306 -14.88 -16.62 15.14
N ALA A 307 -15.96 -16.98 14.47
CA ALA A 307 -16.84 -18.07 14.93
C ALA A 307 -16.11 -19.43 14.89
N ILE A 308 -15.34 -19.71 13.84
CA ILE A 308 -14.51 -20.92 13.76
C ILE A 308 -13.46 -20.91 14.88
N LYS A 309 -12.71 -19.82 15.04
CA LYS A 309 -11.67 -19.67 16.08
C LYS A 309 -12.23 -19.88 17.49
N ASN A 310 -13.42 -19.38 17.76
CA ASN A 310 -14.05 -19.46 19.07
C ASN A 310 -14.93 -20.72 19.25
N HIS A 311 -14.98 -21.62 18.27
CA HIS A 311 -15.88 -22.78 18.25
C HIS A 311 -17.37 -22.42 18.45
N ASP A 312 -17.78 -21.25 17.95
CA ASP A 312 -19.14 -20.72 18.06
C ASP A 312 -20.04 -21.29 16.96
N THR A 313 -20.48 -22.51 17.20
CA THR A 313 -21.38 -23.24 16.28
C THR A 313 -22.72 -22.55 16.11
N ASP A 314 -23.22 -21.88 17.15
CA ASP A 314 -24.53 -21.18 17.11
C ASP A 314 -24.45 -19.97 16.18
N PHE A 315 -23.35 -19.23 16.19
CA PHE A 315 -23.12 -18.13 15.27
C PHE A 315 -22.98 -18.63 13.82
N ILE A 316 -22.29 -19.75 13.60
CA ILE A 316 -22.16 -20.35 12.27
C ILE A 316 -23.54 -20.77 11.73
N GLU A 317 -24.40 -21.38 12.54
CA GLU A 317 -25.77 -21.74 12.16
C GLU A 317 -26.65 -20.50 11.91
N ALA A 318 -26.46 -19.42 12.68
CA ALA A 318 -27.10 -18.14 12.41
C ALA A 318 -26.63 -17.53 11.07
N LEU A 319 -25.32 -17.61 10.78
CA LEU A 319 -24.75 -17.11 9.52
C LEU A 319 -25.27 -17.86 8.28
N LYS A 320 -25.57 -19.16 8.41
CA LYS A 320 -26.20 -19.97 7.35
C LYS A 320 -27.63 -19.50 7.03
N LYS A 321 -28.30 -18.80 7.95
CA LYS A 321 -29.65 -18.23 7.74
C LYS A 321 -29.62 -16.82 7.15
N VAL A 322 -28.44 -16.21 7.08
CA VAL A 322 -28.26 -14.89 6.46
C VAL A 322 -28.36 -15.00 4.95
N TYR A 323 -29.07 -14.05 4.33
CA TYR A 323 -29.07 -13.84 2.89
C TYR A 323 -28.75 -12.40 2.56
N VAL A 324 -28.07 -12.19 1.43
CA VAL A 324 -27.66 -10.87 0.95
C VAL A 324 -28.18 -10.66 -0.46
N LEU A 325 -28.91 -9.56 -0.67
CA LEU A 325 -29.33 -9.15 -2.00
C LEU A 325 -28.10 -8.94 -2.88
N THR A 326 -28.06 -9.60 -4.02
CA THR A 326 -26.87 -9.59 -4.89
C THR A 326 -27.25 -9.34 -6.34
N ARG A 327 -26.54 -8.39 -6.97
CA ARG A 327 -26.55 -8.23 -8.43
C ARG A 327 -25.26 -8.82 -8.99
N ILE A 328 -25.38 -9.74 -9.91
CA ILE A 328 -24.25 -10.33 -10.63
C ILE A 328 -24.37 -9.90 -12.09
N LEU A 329 -23.43 -9.08 -12.55
CA LEU A 329 -23.46 -8.47 -13.87
C LEU A 329 -22.45 -9.15 -14.78
N LYS A 330 -22.92 -9.71 -15.90
CA LYS A 330 -22.04 -10.24 -16.95
C LYS A 330 -21.55 -9.08 -17.81
N VAL A 331 -20.25 -8.79 -17.74
CA VAL A 331 -19.64 -7.64 -18.41
C VAL A 331 -18.30 -8.07 -19.02
N PRO A 332 -18.30 -8.52 -20.28
CA PRO A 332 -17.06 -8.94 -20.95
C PRO A 332 -16.09 -7.77 -21.18
N GLU A 333 -16.58 -6.57 -21.45
CA GLU A 333 -15.79 -5.41 -21.80
C GLU A 333 -15.15 -4.72 -20.57
N GLU A 334 -13.82 -4.53 -20.60
CA GLU A 334 -13.06 -3.90 -19.52
C GLU A 334 -13.51 -2.47 -19.22
N LYS A 335 -13.74 -1.66 -20.26
CA LYS A 335 -14.21 -0.28 -20.10
C LYS A 335 -15.54 -0.21 -19.35
N MET A 336 -16.50 -1.06 -19.75
CA MET A 336 -17.81 -1.10 -19.08
C MET A 336 -17.69 -1.57 -17.63
N ARG A 337 -16.77 -2.48 -17.30
CA ARG A 337 -16.48 -2.89 -15.90
C ARG A 337 -16.00 -1.72 -15.06
N GLN A 338 -15.09 -0.91 -15.61
CA GLN A 338 -14.60 0.30 -14.94
C GLN A 338 -15.72 1.33 -14.72
N ASP A 339 -16.55 1.57 -15.74
CA ASP A 339 -17.68 2.48 -15.64
C ASP A 339 -18.68 2.02 -14.57
N ILE A 340 -19.04 0.73 -14.54
CA ILE A 340 -19.93 0.17 -13.50
C ILE A 340 -19.32 0.36 -12.11
N ALA A 341 -18.02 0.10 -11.93
CA ALA A 341 -17.35 0.31 -10.66
C ALA A 341 -17.42 1.77 -10.21
N ILE A 342 -17.25 2.71 -11.12
CA ILE A 342 -17.39 4.15 -10.85
C ILE A 342 -18.83 4.48 -10.46
N PHE A 343 -19.80 4.15 -11.32
CA PHE A 343 -21.20 4.56 -11.12
C PHE A 343 -21.88 3.90 -9.92
N THR A 344 -21.56 2.65 -9.59
CA THR A 344 -22.14 1.96 -8.43
C THR A 344 -21.60 2.47 -7.10
N ASN A 345 -20.43 3.09 -7.10
CA ASN A 345 -19.82 3.69 -5.90
C ASN A 345 -20.12 5.19 -5.73
N THR A 346 -20.75 5.86 -6.71
CA THR A 346 -21.07 7.31 -6.64
C THR A 346 -22.13 7.65 -5.60
N GLN A 347 -22.85 6.70 -5.05
CA GLN A 347 -23.82 6.92 -3.96
C GLN A 347 -23.17 7.37 -2.62
N ASN A 348 -21.88 7.15 -2.44
CA ASN A 348 -21.06 7.77 -1.40
C ASN A 348 -20.16 8.82 -2.07
N PRO A 349 -19.83 9.96 -1.44
CA PRO A 349 -19.00 11.00 -2.08
C PRO A 349 -17.67 10.40 -2.54
N ILE A 350 -17.57 10.11 -3.85
CA ILE A 350 -16.36 9.66 -4.51
C ILE A 350 -15.57 10.90 -4.88
N THR A 351 -14.31 10.93 -4.49
CA THR A 351 -13.38 11.97 -4.94
C THR A 351 -12.77 11.59 -6.30
N SER A 352 -12.27 12.59 -7.02
CA SER A 352 -11.51 12.36 -8.26
C SER A 352 -10.33 11.39 -8.06
N ARG A 353 -9.73 11.37 -6.86
CA ARG A 353 -8.72 10.40 -6.43
C ARG A 353 -9.24 8.95 -6.47
N ASP A 354 -10.44 8.71 -5.93
CA ASP A 354 -11.01 7.35 -5.87
C ASP A 354 -11.31 6.84 -7.29
N MET A 355 -11.74 7.72 -8.20
CA MET A 355 -12.07 7.36 -9.59
C MET A 355 -10.88 6.84 -10.40
N VAL A 356 -9.68 7.32 -10.12
CA VAL A 356 -8.47 6.89 -10.84
C VAL A 356 -7.75 5.70 -10.21
N ALA A 357 -8.14 5.28 -9.01
CA ALA A 357 -7.42 4.29 -8.21
C ALA A 357 -7.17 2.95 -8.93
N ASN A 358 -8.05 2.55 -9.83
CA ASN A 358 -7.96 1.29 -10.58
C ASN A 358 -7.29 1.39 -11.95
N ARG A 359 -6.86 2.59 -12.35
CA ARG A 359 -6.21 2.80 -13.65
C ARG A 359 -4.86 2.11 -13.73
N PRO A 360 -4.44 1.66 -14.94
CA PRO A 360 -3.16 1.00 -15.14
C PRO A 360 -1.97 1.80 -14.60
N GLU A 361 -1.95 3.10 -14.84
CA GLU A 361 -0.88 3.99 -14.38
C GLU A 361 -0.78 4.06 -12.84
N GLN A 362 -1.90 4.00 -12.11
CA GLN A 362 -1.88 3.98 -10.65
C GLN A 362 -1.35 2.66 -10.09
N LYS A 363 -1.75 1.55 -10.71
CA LYS A 363 -1.28 0.21 -10.33
C LYS A 363 0.23 0.08 -10.59
N HIS A 364 0.68 0.53 -11.77
CA HIS A 364 2.09 0.52 -12.13
C HIS A 364 2.92 1.41 -11.18
N LEU A 365 2.44 2.62 -10.88
CA LEU A 365 3.09 3.50 -9.91
C LEU A 365 3.24 2.82 -8.55
N TYR A 366 2.19 2.17 -8.06
CA TYR A 366 2.24 1.43 -6.81
C TYR A 366 3.28 0.29 -6.86
N GLU A 367 3.24 -0.54 -7.90
CA GLU A 367 4.17 -1.65 -8.08
C GLU A 367 5.63 -1.16 -8.16
N TRP A 368 5.88 -0.10 -8.90
CA TRP A 368 7.20 0.49 -9.02
C TRP A 368 7.72 1.10 -7.71
N LEU A 369 6.88 1.81 -6.95
CA LEU A 369 7.27 2.39 -5.67
C LEU A 369 7.54 1.30 -4.61
N MET A 370 6.86 0.16 -4.71
CA MET A 370 7.03 -0.98 -3.81
C MET A 370 8.16 -1.93 -4.21
N ASP A 371 8.76 -1.75 -5.39
CA ASP A 371 9.88 -2.57 -5.86
C ASP A 371 11.11 -2.41 -4.95
N ASP A 372 11.76 -3.53 -4.59
CA ASP A 372 12.90 -3.60 -3.66
C ASP A 372 14.23 -3.06 -4.23
N ASN A 373 14.32 -2.77 -5.53
CA ASN A 373 15.56 -2.30 -6.17
C ASN A 373 16.07 -0.95 -5.65
N PHE A 374 15.28 -0.28 -4.84
CA PHE A 374 15.62 0.92 -4.08
C PHE A 374 14.68 0.99 -2.86
N ALA A 375 14.76 2.04 -2.06
CA ALA A 375 13.88 2.23 -0.92
C ALA A 375 12.40 2.03 -1.28
N GLN A 376 11.72 1.11 -0.62
CA GLN A 376 10.28 0.91 -0.80
C GLN A 376 9.49 2.11 -0.30
N ILE A 377 8.50 2.55 -1.09
CA ILE A 377 7.60 3.66 -0.76
C ILE A 377 6.17 3.15 -0.88
N TYR A 378 5.44 3.15 0.23
CA TYR A 378 4.02 2.82 0.23
C TYR A 378 3.18 4.01 -0.21
N CYS A 379 2.48 3.85 -1.33
CA CYS A 379 1.53 4.82 -1.85
C CYS A 379 0.10 4.27 -1.78
N GLU A 380 -0.72 4.80 -0.87
CA GLU A 380 -2.14 4.44 -0.80
C GLU A 380 -2.87 4.95 -2.05
N ILE A 381 -3.03 4.10 -3.05
CA ILE A 381 -3.77 4.41 -4.27
C ILE A 381 -5.29 4.25 -4.09
N ARG A 382 -5.72 3.35 -3.21
CA ARG A 382 -7.13 3.15 -2.82
C ARG A 382 -7.33 3.62 -1.39
N ARG A 383 -8.35 4.43 -1.17
CA ARG A 383 -8.66 4.94 0.16
C ARG A 383 -9.00 3.81 1.12
N GLY A 384 -8.29 3.75 2.24
CA GLY A 384 -8.47 2.75 3.29
C GLY A 384 -7.77 1.43 3.03
N ALA A 385 -6.87 1.38 2.04
CA ALA A 385 -5.98 0.24 1.87
C ALA A 385 -5.19 -0.04 3.16
N GLN A 386 -5.05 -1.32 3.49
CA GLN A 386 -4.27 -1.71 4.67
C GLN A 386 -2.81 -1.34 4.45
N ILE A 387 -2.27 -0.57 5.38
CA ILE A 387 -0.85 -0.21 5.35
C ILE A 387 -0.05 -1.46 5.71
N PRO A 388 0.89 -1.91 4.86
CA PRO A 388 1.76 -3.03 5.20
C PRO A 388 2.51 -2.78 6.50
N ALA A 389 2.69 -3.83 7.31
CA ALA A 389 3.28 -3.71 8.65
C ALA A 389 4.68 -3.08 8.64
N SER A 390 5.46 -3.34 7.58
CA SER A 390 6.77 -2.75 7.31
C SER A 390 6.81 -1.23 7.36
N PHE A 391 5.71 -0.58 6.97
CA PHE A 391 5.63 0.88 6.96
C PHE A 391 5.10 1.48 8.28
N ASN A 392 4.85 0.68 9.31
CA ASN A 392 4.38 1.19 10.60
C ASN A 392 5.50 1.73 11.50
N LYS A 393 6.74 1.32 11.25
CA LYS A 393 7.94 1.75 11.98
C LYS A 393 9.05 2.15 10.98
N GLY A 394 10.10 2.80 11.47
CA GLY A 394 11.25 3.18 10.64
C GLY A 394 11.03 4.44 9.80
N PHE A 395 11.30 4.39 8.51
CA PHE A 395 11.25 5.53 7.59
C PHE A 395 9.82 6.02 7.33
N THR A 396 9.23 6.70 8.30
CA THR A 396 7.82 7.12 8.28
C THR A 396 7.46 8.08 7.13
N HIS A 397 8.45 8.76 6.53
CA HIS A 397 8.24 9.60 5.35
C HIS A 397 7.89 8.79 4.10
N ARG A 398 8.23 7.50 4.03
CA ARG A 398 7.96 6.61 2.90
C ARG A 398 6.51 6.12 2.83
N ARG A 399 5.61 6.83 3.48
CA ARG A 399 4.17 6.57 3.43
C ARG A 399 3.46 7.79 2.87
N THR A 400 2.74 7.58 1.79
CA THR A 400 1.99 8.65 1.11
C THR A 400 0.68 8.14 0.56
N THR A 401 -0.13 9.04 0.03
CA THR A 401 -1.30 8.73 -0.78
C THR A 401 -1.06 9.21 -2.20
N ASN A 402 -1.77 8.66 -3.18
CA ASN A 402 -1.65 9.14 -4.56
C ASN A 402 -1.99 10.64 -4.70
N GLU A 403 -2.91 11.17 -3.89
CA GLU A 403 -3.21 12.60 -3.85
C GLU A 403 -2.02 13.43 -3.32
N GLU A 404 -1.47 13.01 -2.17
CA GLU A 404 -0.31 13.69 -1.58
C GLU A 404 0.91 13.63 -2.50
N LEU A 405 1.14 12.46 -3.14
CA LEU A 405 2.25 12.30 -4.09
C LEU A 405 2.08 13.20 -5.31
N ALA A 406 0.87 13.31 -5.88
CA ALA A 406 0.59 14.21 -6.99
C ALA A 406 0.78 15.68 -6.59
N GLN A 407 0.29 16.09 -5.42
CA GLN A 407 0.50 17.44 -4.89
C GLN A 407 2.00 17.74 -4.69
N LEU A 408 2.72 16.77 -4.14
CA LEU A 408 4.16 16.87 -3.92
C LEU A 408 4.91 17.06 -5.24
N ALA A 409 4.59 16.24 -6.25
CA ALA A 409 5.19 16.35 -7.58
C ALA A 409 4.94 17.72 -8.24
N TYR A 410 3.75 18.30 -8.04
CA TYR A 410 3.44 19.65 -8.52
C TYR A 410 4.29 20.72 -7.84
N ALA A 411 4.44 20.65 -6.53
CA ALA A 411 5.21 21.64 -5.79
C ALA A 411 6.72 21.51 -6.03
N SER A 412 7.24 20.27 -6.11
CA SER A 412 8.68 19.99 -6.26
C SER A 412 9.15 20.08 -7.70
N PHE A 413 8.69 19.17 -8.56
CA PHE A 413 9.25 19.02 -9.92
C PHE A 413 8.66 19.99 -10.94
N LEU A 414 7.43 20.45 -10.75
CA LEU A 414 6.78 21.41 -11.66
C LEU A 414 6.81 22.85 -11.15
N GLN A 415 7.30 23.10 -9.94
CA GLN A 415 7.37 24.44 -9.32
C GLN A 415 6.01 25.18 -9.33
N LYS A 416 4.91 24.43 -9.02
CA LYS A 416 3.54 24.93 -8.99
C LYS A 416 2.88 24.76 -7.62
N PRO A 417 3.37 25.46 -6.58
CA PRO A 417 2.91 25.29 -5.20
C PRO A 417 1.45 25.68 -4.98
N PHE A 418 0.91 26.67 -5.71
CA PHE A 418 -0.49 27.04 -5.64
C PHE A 418 -1.39 25.95 -6.20
N THR A 419 -1.07 25.43 -7.40
CA THR A 419 -1.82 24.35 -8.03
C THR A 419 -1.81 23.10 -7.15
N ALA A 420 -0.67 22.76 -6.57
CA ALA A 420 -0.53 21.65 -5.62
C ALA A 420 -1.50 21.79 -4.45
N LYS A 421 -1.71 23.00 -3.93
CA LYS A 421 -2.53 23.25 -2.76
C LYS A 421 -4.04 23.28 -3.04
N ASP A 422 -4.45 24.08 -4.02
CA ASP A 422 -5.85 24.46 -4.18
C ASP A 422 -6.60 23.71 -5.28
N LYS A 423 -5.90 23.02 -6.17
CA LYS A 423 -6.49 22.34 -7.34
C LYS A 423 -6.51 20.82 -7.22
N LYS A 424 -6.72 20.29 -6.01
CA LYS A 424 -6.75 18.84 -5.74
C LYS A 424 -7.64 18.04 -6.69
N SER A 425 -8.82 18.55 -7.03
CA SER A 425 -9.73 17.88 -7.98
C SER A 425 -9.18 17.87 -9.40
N ALA A 426 -8.40 18.88 -9.79
CA ALA A 426 -7.78 18.94 -11.10
C ALA A 426 -6.59 17.98 -11.25
N LEU A 427 -5.95 17.57 -10.13
CA LEU A 427 -4.84 16.60 -10.16
C LEU A 427 -5.24 15.24 -10.74
N PHE A 428 -6.53 14.88 -10.66
CA PHE A 428 -7.08 13.61 -11.14
C PHE A 428 -8.22 13.80 -12.14
N ASN A 429 -8.19 14.92 -12.91
CA ASN A 429 -9.19 15.17 -13.92
C ASN A 429 -9.14 14.08 -15.01
N ASN A 430 -10.34 13.58 -15.38
CA ASN A 430 -10.49 12.46 -16.32
C ASN A 430 -10.62 12.90 -17.79
N ASP A 431 -10.58 14.19 -18.07
CA ASP A 431 -10.78 14.69 -19.42
C ASP A 431 -9.48 14.58 -20.24
N TYR A 432 -9.32 13.45 -20.93
CA TYR A 432 -8.20 13.21 -21.85
C TYR A 432 -8.10 14.18 -23.02
N SER A 433 -9.18 14.93 -23.29
CA SER A 433 -9.21 15.90 -24.40
C SER A 433 -8.54 17.23 -24.04
N GLN A 434 -8.28 17.50 -22.77
CA GLN A 434 -7.66 18.75 -22.32
C GLN A 434 -6.14 18.68 -22.44
N PRO A 435 -5.49 19.70 -23.04
CA PRO A 435 -4.02 19.78 -23.11
C PRO A 435 -3.35 19.84 -21.72
N GLU A 436 -4.10 20.18 -20.69
CA GLU A 436 -3.67 20.23 -19.29
C GLU A 436 -4.05 18.94 -18.53
N TYR A 437 -4.14 17.82 -19.21
CA TYR A 437 -4.40 16.56 -18.55
C TYR A 437 -3.24 16.21 -17.63
N ILE A 438 -3.42 16.60 -16.39
CA ILE A 438 -2.37 16.69 -15.37
C ILE A 438 -1.80 15.32 -15.02
N ILE A 439 -2.64 14.28 -15.00
CA ILE A 439 -2.19 12.92 -14.71
C ILE A 439 -1.19 12.46 -15.77
N ASN A 440 -1.47 12.64 -17.05
CA ASN A 440 -0.53 12.26 -18.10
C ASN A 440 0.80 12.98 -17.94
N LYS A 441 0.76 14.28 -17.64
CA LYS A 441 1.97 15.06 -17.43
C LYS A 441 2.77 14.57 -16.21
N ILE A 442 2.13 14.25 -15.10
CA ILE A 442 2.79 13.67 -13.92
C ILE A 442 3.37 12.29 -14.26
N TYR A 443 2.57 11.42 -14.89
CA TYR A 443 3.00 10.06 -15.14
C TYR A 443 4.01 9.97 -16.29
N HIS A 444 3.82 10.72 -17.38
CA HIS A 444 4.76 10.73 -18.51
C HIS A 444 5.99 11.59 -18.24
N ASP A 445 5.83 12.82 -17.75
CA ASP A 445 6.94 13.75 -17.62
C ASP A 445 7.74 13.53 -16.32
N ILE A 446 7.08 13.16 -15.23
CA ILE A 446 7.72 13.02 -13.91
C ILE A 446 8.07 11.57 -13.61
N PHE A 447 7.12 10.64 -13.77
CA PHE A 447 7.34 9.22 -13.46
C PHE A 447 7.80 8.40 -14.67
N ASN A 448 7.88 9.03 -15.83
CA ASN A 448 8.30 8.42 -17.11
C ASN A 448 7.49 7.14 -17.45
N TRP A 449 6.18 7.20 -17.22
CA TRP A 449 5.26 6.14 -17.57
C TRP A 449 5.00 6.13 -19.08
N ASP A 450 5.21 4.98 -19.72
CA ASP A 450 4.87 4.74 -21.12
C ASP A 450 3.96 3.50 -21.21
N GLU A 451 2.72 3.68 -21.66
CA GLU A 451 1.75 2.59 -21.83
C GLU A 451 2.23 1.50 -22.81
N GLN A 452 3.05 1.87 -23.77
CA GLN A 452 3.57 0.94 -24.79
C GLN A 452 4.78 0.14 -24.33
N ASN A 453 5.54 0.66 -23.34
CA ASN A 453 6.75 0.03 -22.81
C ASN A 453 6.88 0.20 -21.30
N PRO A 454 6.02 -0.41 -20.49
CA PRO A 454 5.99 -0.20 -19.04
C PRO A 454 7.23 -0.72 -18.27
N GLY A 455 8.19 -1.36 -18.94
CA GLY A 455 9.34 -2.02 -18.30
C GLY A 455 10.73 -1.47 -18.63
N ASN A 456 10.87 -0.41 -19.44
CA ASN A 456 12.13 -0.17 -20.13
C ASN A 456 13.03 0.96 -19.59
N ASN A 457 13.14 1.19 -18.24
CA ASN A 457 13.86 2.39 -17.78
C ASN A 457 14.68 2.24 -16.48
N GLY A 458 15.49 1.20 -16.34
CA GLY A 458 16.19 0.86 -15.08
C GLY A 458 16.89 2.00 -14.32
N LEU A 459 17.77 2.82 -14.95
CA LEU A 459 18.55 3.86 -14.25
C LEU A 459 17.74 5.15 -14.02
N ILE A 460 16.94 5.57 -14.98
CA ILE A 460 16.09 6.77 -14.86
C ILE A 460 15.03 6.57 -13.78
N PHE A 461 14.47 5.37 -13.67
CA PHE A 461 13.53 5.01 -12.61
C PHE A 461 14.15 5.04 -11.22
N LYS A 462 15.38 4.57 -11.05
CA LYS A 462 16.08 4.62 -9.75
C LYS A 462 16.28 6.05 -9.29
N LYS A 463 16.74 6.94 -10.18
CA LYS A 463 16.92 8.36 -9.88
C LYS A 463 15.59 9.01 -9.49
N ARG A 464 14.52 8.76 -10.25
CA ARG A 464 13.19 9.31 -9.95
C ARG A 464 12.62 8.81 -8.63
N LYS A 465 12.83 7.55 -8.27
CA LYS A 465 12.40 7.01 -6.98
C LYS A 465 13.16 7.66 -5.82
N GLN A 466 14.47 7.91 -5.99
CA GLN A 466 15.27 8.69 -5.04
C GLN A 466 14.75 10.12 -4.89
N ASP A 467 14.42 10.79 -5.99
CA ASP A 467 13.84 12.14 -5.97
C ASP A 467 12.49 12.17 -5.26
N ILE A 468 11.65 11.13 -5.41
CA ILE A 468 10.38 10.98 -4.69
C ILE A 468 10.62 10.74 -3.19
N ASP A 469 11.56 9.88 -2.82
CA ASP A 469 11.92 9.63 -1.43
C ASP A 469 12.40 10.92 -0.74
N GLU A 470 13.24 11.69 -1.42
CA GLU A 470 13.68 13.01 -0.96
C GLU A 470 12.52 13.99 -0.82
N ALA A 471 11.62 14.06 -1.81
CA ALA A 471 10.47 14.97 -1.78
C ALA A 471 9.50 14.65 -0.62
N LEU A 472 9.25 13.37 -0.38
CA LEU A 472 8.45 12.91 0.77
C LEU A 472 9.13 13.26 2.10
N PHE A 473 10.45 13.13 2.16
CA PHE A 473 11.20 13.54 3.34
C PHE A 473 11.16 15.05 3.58
N ILE A 474 11.27 15.87 2.54
CA ILE A 474 11.12 17.33 2.65
C ILE A 474 9.72 17.72 3.15
N GLN A 475 8.68 17.01 2.71
CA GLN A 475 7.33 17.20 3.26
C GLN A 475 7.26 16.85 4.76
N GLN A 476 7.90 15.79 5.19
CA GLN A 476 8.00 15.44 6.62
C GLN A 476 8.82 16.49 7.38
N LEU A 477 9.94 16.91 6.83
CA LEU A 477 10.82 17.92 7.44
C LEU A 477 10.07 19.24 7.65
N TYR A 478 9.20 19.64 6.71
CA TYR A 478 8.32 20.79 6.93
C TYR A 478 7.43 20.64 8.16
N LYS A 479 6.87 19.48 8.43
CA LYS A 479 6.02 19.25 9.61
C LYS A 479 6.79 19.49 10.91
N GLU A 480 8.05 19.07 10.95
CA GLU A 480 8.94 19.26 12.11
C GLU A 480 9.43 20.71 12.24
N THR A 481 9.90 21.31 11.16
CA THR A 481 10.35 22.71 11.13
C THR A 481 9.20 23.68 11.48
N LYS A 482 8.00 23.40 10.97
CA LYS A 482 6.77 24.12 11.32
C LYS A 482 6.51 24.12 12.83
N ARG A 483 6.67 22.96 13.48
CA ARG A 483 6.46 22.83 14.95
C ARG A 483 7.44 23.70 15.71
N VAL A 484 8.73 23.66 15.33
CA VAL A 484 9.80 24.46 15.96
C VAL A 484 9.54 25.96 15.76
N MET A 485 9.28 26.38 14.52
CA MET A 485 9.07 27.79 14.21
C MET A 485 7.81 28.36 14.89
N ARG A 486 6.72 27.59 14.94
CA ARG A 486 5.51 28.01 15.65
C ARG A 486 5.74 28.21 17.14
N ALA A 487 6.48 27.32 17.79
CA ALA A 487 6.85 27.47 19.19
C ALA A 487 7.71 28.73 19.42
N THR A 488 8.71 28.95 18.56
CA THR A 488 9.58 30.14 18.62
C THR A 488 8.80 31.44 18.41
N LEU A 489 7.89 31.49 17.44
CA LEU A 489 7.07 32.69 17.18
C LEU A 489 6.08 32.95 18.33
N ALA A 490 5.45 31.92 18.88
CA ALA A 490 4.56 32.04 20.02
C ALA A 490 5.29 32.60 21.26
N ASP A 491 6.51 32.12 21.55
CA ASP A 491 7.36 32.65 22.62
C ASP A 491 7.73 34.12 22.39
N ARG A 492 8.08 34.49 21.14
CA ARG A 492 8.36 35.89 20.78
C ARG A 492 7.14 36.80 20.97
N ILE A 493 5.95 36.32 20.61
CA ILE A 493 4.70 37.07 20.82
C ILE A 493 4.45 37.26 22.32
N ALA A 494 4.57 36.19 23.12
CA ALA A 494 4.37 36.27 24.56
C ALA A 494 5.36 37.24 25.24
N LYS A 495 6.65 37.19 24.88
CA LYS A 495 7.65 38.13 25.36
C LYS A 495 7.37 39.58 24.95
N ALA A 496 6.90 39.80 23.74
CA ALA A 496 6.52 41.14 23.29
C ALA A 496 5.29 41.67 24.03
N GLN A 497 4.31 40.83 24.35
CA GLN A 497 3.15 41.17 25.18
C GLN A 497 3.58 41.54 26.61
N GLU A 498 4.45 40.73 27.25
CA GLU A 498 4.99 41.07 28.57
C GLU A 498 5.78 42.41 28.58
N GLN A 499 6.56 42.64 27.51
CA GLN A 499 7.28 43.91 27.36
C GLN A 499 6.32 45.08 27.16
N LYS A 500 5.22 44.89 26.43
CA LYS A 500 4.17 45.90 26.25
C LYS A 500 3.50 46.29 27.56
N GLU A 501 3.23 45.34 28.41
CA GLU A 501 2.66 45.58 29.77
C GLU A 501 3.59 46.43 30.66
N LYS A 502 4.91 46.31 30.45
CA LYS A 502 5.93 47.06 31.21
C LYS A 502 6.32 48.39 30.52
N ALA A 503 5.82 48.64 29.31
CA ALA A 503 6.15 49.84 28.54
C ALA A 503 5.49 51.10 29.13
N THR A 504 6.28 52.18 29.25
CA THR A 504 5.84 53.44 29.84
C THR A 504 5.65 54.57 28.79
N THR A 505 6.14 54.38 27.58
CA THR A 505 6.02 55.38 26.49
C THR A 505 5.19 54.85 25.33
N ALA A 506 4.51 55.76 24.60
CA ALA A 506 3.73 55.39 23.41
C ALA A 506 4.59 54.76 22.32
N GLU A 507 5.86 55.16 22.19
CA GLU A 507 6.81 54.57 21.24
C GLU A 507 7.17 53.12 21.58
N GLN A 508 7.40 52.82 22.87
CA GLN A 508 7.65 51.47 23.34
C GLN A 508 6.44 50.57 23.12
N ILE A 509 5.23 51.05 23.41
CA ILE A 509 3.98 50.31 23.20
C ILE A 509 3.84 50.00 21.70
N LYS A 510 4.01 50.99 20.83
CA LYS A 510 3.92 50.83 19.39
C LYS A 510 4.95 49.83 18.86
N ALA A 511 6.19 49.91 19.33
CA ALA A 511 7.23 48.94 18.95
C ALA A 511 6.90 47.51 19.36
N CYS A 512 6.24 47.30 20.51
CA CYS A 512 5.75 46.00 20.93
C CYS A 512 4.57 45.55 20.06
N ASP A 513 3.62 46.41 19.74
CA ASP A 513 2.50 46.12 18.86
C ASP A 513 2.97 45.72 17.46
N ASP A 514 3.94 46.42 16.89
CA ASP A 514 4.53 46.08 15.59
C ASP A 514 5.22 44.74 15.60
N ARG A 515 5.92 44.36 16.70
CA ARG A 515 6.53 43.03 16.88
C ARG A 515 5.47 41.94 16.99
N ILE A 516 4.42 42.16 17.77
CA ILE A 516 3.31 41.22 17.91
C ILE A 516 2.65 41.00 16.56
N ALA A 517 2.32 42.05 15.84
CA ALA A 517 1.69 41.97 14.54
C ALA A 517 2.56 41.19 13.53
N THR A 518 3.85 41.53 13.46
CA THR A 518 4.80 40.86 12.56
C THR A 518 4.93 39.35 12.88
N ASN A 519 5.12 38.99 14.17
CA ASN A 519 5.26 37.57 14.55
C ASN A 519 3.94 36.81 14.37
N SER A 520 2.79 37.45 14.56
CA SER A 520 1.47 36.84 14.32
C SER A 520 1.27 36.55 12.82
N LEU A 521 1.64 37.50 11.96
CA LEU A 521 1.60 37.33 10.51
C LEU A 521 2.50 36.17 10.04
N HIS A 522 3.70 36.07 10.59
CA HIS A 522 4.60 34.95 10.34
C HIS A 522 4.00 33.63 10.83
N LEU A 523 3.40 33.60 12.03
CA LEU A 523 2.78 32.41 12.61
C LEU A 523 1.64 31.86 11.74
N ASP A 524 0.81 32.75 11.21
CA ASP A 524 -0.27 32.39 10.28
C ASP A 524 0.29 31.83 8.97
N THR A 525 1.32 32.49 8.42
CA THR A 525 1.99 32.09 7.17
C THR A 525 2.62 30.70 7.30
N VAL A 526 3.32 30.41 8.42
CA VAL A 526 3.89 29.09 8.72
C VAL A 526 2.82 27.98 8.68
N GLY A 527 1.57 28.30 9.00
CA GLY A 527 0.48 27.33 8.98
C GLY A 527 0.14 26.78 7.60
N ILE A 528 0.41 27.56 6.53
CA ILE A 528 -0.16 27.36 5.19
C ILE A 528 0.86 27.24 4.06
N CYS A 529 2.15 27.42 4.32
CA CYS A 529 3.19 27.57 3.29
C CYS A 529 3.89 26.27 2.87
N MET A 530 3.35 25.08 3.20
CA MET A 530 4.01 23.79 2.95
C MET A 530 4.51 23.61 1.51
N PHE A 531 3.66 23.84 0.53
CA PHE A 531 4.03 23.62 -0.87
C PHE A 531 5.01 24.68 -1.39
N TYR A 532 4.97 25.89 -0.83
CA TYR A 532 5.97 26.92 -1.11
C TYR A 532 7.33 26.61 -0.47
N PHE A 533 7.34 26.00 0.72
CA PHE A 533 8.55 25.48 1.34
C PHE A 533 9.20 24.39 0.48
N ILE A 534 8.39 23.46 -0.04
CA ILE A 534 8.86 22.40 -0.93
C ILE A 534 9.41 23.02 -2.23
N ALA A 535 8.67 23.92 -2.85
CA ALA A 535 9.12 24.61 -4.07
C ALA A 535 10.43 25.38 -3.85
N LEU A 536 10.57 26.08 -2.73
CA LEU A 536 11.80 26.78 -2.37
C LEU A 536 12.99 25.81 -2.26
N TYR A 537 12.80 24.69 -1.57
CA TYR A 537 13.88 23.69 -1.44
C TYR A 537 14.36 23.18 -2.82
N TYR A 538 13.43 22.88 -3.72
CA TYR A 538 13.77 22.40 -5.06
C TYR A 538 14.34 23.49 -5.95
N GLU A 539 13.96 24.77 -5.78
CA GLU A 539 14.61 25.89 -6.45
C GLU A 539 16.06 26.05 -5.99
N PHE A 540 16.35 25.87 -4.68
CA PHE A 540 17.73 25.85 -4.18
C PHE A 540 18.54 24.72 -4.81
N LYS A 541 17.97 23.52 -4.89
CA LYS A 541 18.58 22.35 -5.49
C LYS A 541 18.89 22.55 -6.98
N GLU A 542 18.05 23.27 -7.69
CA GLU A 542 18.21 23.58 -9.12
C GLU A 542 19.27 24.66 -9.37
N GLN A 543 19.28 25.69 -8.53
CA GLN A 543 20.16 26.85 -8.72
C GLN A 543 21.57 26.66 -8.14
N PHE A 544 21.69 25.90 -7.07
CA PHE A 544 22.98 25.68 -6.41
C PHE A 544 23.46 24.23 -6.67
N PRO A 545 24.68 24.06 -7.20
CA PRO A 545 25.20 22.76 -7.55
C PRO A 545 25.28 21.82 -6.34
N GLU A 546 24.76 20.63 -6.48
CA GLU A 546 24.98 19.53 -5.54
C GLU A 546 25.35 18.25 -6.31
N ASP A 547 25.93 17.27 -5.63
CA ASP A 547 26.19 15.97 -6.24
C ASP A 547 24.85 15.32 -6.64
N ASP A 548 24.72 14.94 -7.90
CA ASP A 548 23.52 14.29 -8.46
C ASP A 548 23.05 13.05 -7.70
N ASN A 549 23.98 12.40 -6.99
CA ASN A 549 23.73 11.20 -6.19
C ASN A 549 23.66 11.51 -4.69
N ALA A 550 23.69 12.79 -4.28
CA ALA A 550 23.57 13.14 -2.87
C ALA A 550 22.16 12.81 -2.35
N ALA A 551 22.11 12.07 -1.26
CA ALA A 551 20.87 11.75 -0.54
C ALA A 551 20.97 12.12 0.93
N PHE A 552 19.86 12.39 1.58
CA PHE A 552 19.84 12.61 3.01
C PHE A 552 20.33 11.39 3.78
N LEU A 553 21.00 11.62 4.89
CA LEU A 553 21.46 10.59 5.81
C LEU A 553 20.28 10.07 6.65
N PHE A 554 19.33 9.37 6.00
CA PHE A 554 18.09 8.92 6.61
C PHE A 554 18.30 8.08 7.86
N ASP A 555 19.25 7.13 7.84
CA ASP A 555 19.55 6.28 9.00
C ASP A 555 19.94 7.11 10.21
N ARG A 556 20.78 8.14 10.01
CA ARG A 556 21.16 9.08 11.09
C ARG A 556 19.96 9.93 11.55
N TYR A 557 19.12 10.36 10.63
CA TYR A 557 17.91 11.12 11.01
C TYR A 557 16.98 10.32 11.92
N TYR A 558 16.79 9.03 11.63
CA TYR A 558 15.90 8.18 12.40
C TYR A 558 16.51 7.63 13.68
N SER A 559 17.83 7.38 13.73
CA SER A 559 18.53 6.79 14.87
C SER A 559 19.17 7.82 15.81
N ASP A 560 19.70 8.95 15.29
CA ASP A 560 20.46 9.95 16.04
C ASP A 560 19.59 11.18 16.35
N LYS A 561 19.17 11.33 17.61
CA LYS A 561 18.32 12.44 18.05
C LYS A 561 19.01 13.81 17.90
N VAL A 562 20.33 13.89 18.11
CA VAL A 562 21.08 15.15 18.00
C VAL A 562 21.21 15.56 16.55
N PHE A 563 21.55 14.62 15.68
CA PHE A 563 21.60 14.85 14.23
C PHE A 563 20.23 15.34 13.70
N ARG A 564 19.16 14.66 14.08
CA ARG A 564 17.78 15.04 13.69
C ARG A 564 17.44 16.46 14.15
N GLN A 565 17.77 16.81 15.38
CA GLN A 565 17.50 18.14 15.92
C GLN A 565 18.28 19.22 15.16
N ASN A 566 19.56 19.00 14.87
CA ASN A 566 20.40 19.91 14.10
C ASN A 566 19.88 20.10 12.67
N LEU A 567 19.43 19.01 12.02
CA LEU A 567 18.84 19.09 10.69
C LEU A 567 17.56 19.92 10.69
N ILE A 568 16.65 19.67 11.64
CA ILE A 568 15.40 20.43 11.77
C ILE A 568 15.67 21.91 12.01
N GLU A 569 16.62 22.26 12.88
CA GLU A 569 17.00 23.63 13.18
C GLU A 569 17.60 24.32 11.94
N SER A 570 18.55 23.67 11.26
CA SER A 570 19.15 24.19 10.04
C SER A 570 18.12 24.40 8.93
N ALA A 571 17.24 23.42 8.72
CA ALA A 571 16.16 23.54 7.73
C ALA A 571 15.11 24.60 8.11
N THR A 572 14.85 24.81 9.41
CA THR A 572 13.97 25.89 9.88
C THR A 572 14.55 27.25 9.51
N ASN A 573 15.83 27.45 9.74
CA ASN A 573 16.51 28.71 9.49
C ASN A 573 16.74 28.97 7.99
N LEU A 574 17.14 27.94 7.23
CA LEU A 574 17.49 28.08 5.82
C LEU A 574 16.26 28.08 4.90
N PHE A 575 15.32 27.15 5.09
CA PHE A 575 14.22 27.00 4.14
C PHE A 575 12.91 27.63 4.64
N LEU A 576 12.46 27.29 5.87
CA LEU A 576 11.16 27.76 6.35
C LEU A 576 11.15 29.27 6.62
N ALA A 577 12.21 29.81 7.23
CA ALA A 577 12.31 31.24 7.49
C ALA A 577 12.33 32.05 6.18
N TYR A 578 13.05 31.58 5.16
CA TYR A 578 13.06 32.23 3.83
C TYR A 578 11.70 32.13 3.13
N THR A 579 11.06 30.96 3.18
CA THR A 579 9.70 30.81 2.62
C THR A 579 8.73 31.84 3.21
N VAL A 580 8.72 31.96 4.55
CA VAL A 580 7.85 32.91 5.25
C VAL A 580 8.22 34.36 4.90
N LYS A 581 9.51 34.70 4.90
CA LYS A 581 10.04 36.02 4.53
C LYS A 581 9.53 36.44 3.14
N ILE A 582 9.70 35.56 2.14
CA ILE A 582 9.35 35.89 0.75
C ILE A 582 7.82 35.99 0.58
N LEU A 583 7.05 35.09 1.20
CA LEU A 583 5.59 35.16 1.14
C LEU A 583 5.03 36.41 1.78
N VAL A 584 5.55 36.86 2.90
CA VAL A 584 5.13 38.07 3.58
C VAL A 584 5.58 39.32 2.78
N LYS A 585 6.80 39.34 2.25
CA LYS A 585 7.31 40.39 1.37
C LYS A 585 6.41 40.58 0.15
N THR A 586 6.14 39.51 -0.59
CA THR A 586 5.30 39.54 -1.80
C THR A 586 3.85 39.92 -1.49
N ALA A 587 3.30 39.48 -0.34
CA ALA A 587 1.99 39.91 0.12
C ALA A 587 1.94 41.42 0.38
N THR A 588 2.98 41.99 1.00
CA THR A 588 3.09 43.42 1.30
C THR A 588 3.21 44.23 0.02
N GLU A 589 4.08 43.83 -0.89
CA GLU A 589 4.29 44.48 -2.18
C GLU A 589 3.02 44.53 -3.07
N ASN A 590 2.17 43.51 -2.91
CA ASN A 590 0.89 43.42 -3.65
C ASN A 590 -0.33 43.94 -2.87
N GLY A 591 -0.13 44.61 -1.73
CA GLY A 591 -1.21 45.18 -0.91
C GLY A 591 -2.11 44.10 -0.25
N LYS A 592 -1.58 42.90 -0.01
CA LYS A 592 -2.29 41.73 0.56
C LYS A 592 -1.80 41.36 1.95
N ALA A 593 -0.99 42.16 2.60
CA ALA A 593 -0.44 41.89 3.93
C ALA A 593 -1.51 41.65 5.01
N SER A 594 -2.68 42.30 4.90
CA SER A 594 -3.81 42.11 5.81
C SER A 594 -4.51 40.75 5.67
N ASN A 595 -4.26 40.00 4.58
CA ASN A 595 -4.87 38.69 4.33
C ASN A 595 -3.92 37.76 3.55
N VAL A 596 -2.80 37.41 4.19
CA VAL A 596 -1.79 36.52 3.61
C VAL A 596 -2.35 35.15 3.30
N ASN A 597 -3.33 34.66 4.06
CA ASN A 597 -4.01 33.40 3.77
C ASN A 597 -4.63 33.36 2.37
N ASN A 598 -5.34 34.41 1.98
CA ASN A 598 -5.93 34.49 0.64
C ASN A 598 -4.86 34.76 -0.44
N TRP A 599 -3.81 35.50 -0.09
CA TRP A 599 -2.68 35.72 -1.01
C TRP A 599 -1.99 34.41 -1.37
N VAL A 600 -1.60 33.61 -0.40
CA VAL A 600 -0.95 32.29 -0.58
C VAL A 600 -1.83 31.30 -1.37
N ARG A 601 -3.14 31.52 -1.39
CA ARG A 601 -4.12 30.75 -2.17
C ARG A 601 -4.48 31.41 -3.51
N SER A 602 -3.59 32.22 -4.06
CA SER A 602 -3.82 32.87 -5.35
C SER A 602 -2.75 32.47 -6.36
N PHE A 603 -3.14 32.37 -7.62
CA PHE A 603 -2.21 32.10 -8.72
C PHE A 603 -1.15 33.23 -8.84
N ALA A 604 -1.53 34.46 -8.55
CA ALA A 604 -0.60 35.62 -8.57
C ALA A 604 0.53 35.46 -7.53
N CYS A 605 0.24 34.84 -6.38
CA CYS A 605 1.27 34.55 -5.37
C CYS A 605 2.35 33.63 -5.88
N GLU A 606 2.00 32.57 -6.62
CA GLU A 606 2.95 31.61 -7.17
C GLU A 606 4.01 32.29 -8.02
N ALA A 607 3.60 33.06 -9.00
CA ALA A 607 4.52 33.77 -9.88
C ALA A 607 5.36 34.83 -9.12
N ALA A 608 4.74 35.59 -8.20
CA ALA A 608 5.44 36.57 -7.38
C ALA A 608 6.46 35.93 -6.44
N PHE A 609 6.10 34.81 -5.82
CA PHE A 609 6.98 34.07 -4.93
C PHE A 609 8.23 33.54 -5.65
N LEU A 610 8.05 32.84 -6.77
CA LEU A 610 9.17 32.27 -7.52
C LEU A 610 10.09 33.34 -8.07
N LYS A 611 9.52 34.47 -8.57
CA LYS A 611 10.32 35.59 -9.00
C LYS A 611 11.14 36.18 -7.85
N ALA A 612 10.49 36.53 -6.73
CA ALA A 612 11.16 37.10 -5.58
C ALA A 612 12.23 36.15 -4.98
N LEU A 613 11.98 34.85 -5.02
CA LEU A 613 12.95 33.84 -4.59
C LEU A 613 14.21 33.88 -5.48
N ARG A 614 14.05 33.86 -6.79
CA ARG A 614 15.18 33.92 -7.74
C ARG A 614 15.95 35.23 -7.64
N ASP A 615 15.27 36.33 -7.45
CA ASP A 615 15.90 37.67 -7.24
C ASP A 615 16.74 37.68 -5.93
N GLU A 616 16.23 37.07 -4.84
CA GLU A 616 16.97 36.93 -3.58
C GLU A 616 18.19 36.03 -3.76
N MET A 617 18.06 34.88 -4.44
CA MET A 617 19.16 33.95 -4.69
C MET A 617 20.26 34.57 -5.54
N ALA A 618 19.91 35.38 -6.52
CA ALA A 618 20.86 36.11 -7.38
C ALA A 618 21.58 37.24 -6.65
N SER A 619 21.00 37.81 -5.59
CA SER A 619 21.55 38.95 -4.85
C SER A 619 22.26 38.59 -3.55
N ASP A 620 21.95 37.45 -2.95
CA ASP A 620 22.56 36.98 -1.67
C ASP A 620 23.59 35.89 -1.91
N PHE A 621 24.86 36.30 -2.09
CA PHE A 621 26.00 35.38 -2.28
C PHE A 621 26.26 34.45 -1.07
N GLU A 622 25.69 34.71 0.09
CA GLU A 622 25.82 33.83 1.25
C GLU A 622 24.81 32.66 1.21
N LEU A 623 23.74 32.74 0.42
CA LEU A 623 22.73 31.70 0.35
C LEU A 623 23.29 30.39 -0.21
N GLU A 624 24.09 30.45 -1.26
CA GLU A 624 24.78 29.28 -1.82
C GLU A 624 25.66 28.60 -0.76
N ASN A 625 26.49 29.39 -0.06
CA ASN A 625 27.36 28.85 0.99
C ASN A 625 26.55 28.19 2.12
N LYS A 626 25.42 28.79 2.53
CA LYS A 626 24.54 28.21 3.55
C LYS A 626 23.89 26.92 3.08
N TYR A 627 23.53 26.84 1.80
CA TYR A 627 22.96 25.63 1.21
C TYR A 627 24.01 24.53 1.10
N GLN A 628 25.24 24.85 0.65
CA GLN A 628 26.34 23.90 0.55
C GLN A 628 26.76 23.38 1.95
N ASP A 629 26.80 24.24 2.96
CA ASP A 629 27.05 23.85 4.35
C ASP A 629 25.94 22.91 4.86
N PHE A 630 24.69 23.19 4.53
CA PHE A 630 23.55 22.31 4.84
C PHE A 630 23.73 20.93 4.17
N CYS A 631 23.99 20.90 2.86
CA CYS A 631 24.19 19.65 2.12
C CYS A 631 25.36 18.84 2.69
N SER A 632 26.50 19.46 2.96
CA SER A 632 27.69 18.78 3.49
C SER A 632 27.46 18.13 4.86
N LYS A 633 26.57 18.67 5.67
CA LYS A 633 26.24 18.17 7.01
C LYS A 633 25.20 17.06 7.01
N PHE A 634 24.25 17.09 6.08
CA PHE A 634 23.04 16.29 6.16
C PHE A 634 22.81 15.34 4.98
N LYS A 635 23.61 15.47 3.92
CA LYS A 635 23.59 14.59 2.76
C LYS A 635 24.94 13.89 2.56
N ALA A 636 24.91 12.77 1.86
CA ALA A 636 26.11 12.08 1.39
C ALA A 636 25.86 11.47 0.00
N THR A 637 26.93 11.33 -0.78
CA THR A 637 26.88 10.63 -2.06
C THR A 637 26.53 9.17 -1.85
N THR A 638 25.44 8.75 -2.44
CA THR A 638 24.99 7.34 -2.42
C THR A 638 25.45 6.70 -3.72
N LEU A 639 26.29 5.67 -3.62
CA LEU A 639 26.56 4.83 -4.79
C LEU A 639 25.26 4.09 -5.12
N LEU A 640 24.57 4.52 -6.17
CA LEU A 640 23.45 3.75 -6.71
C LEU A 640 23.98 2.37 -7.11
N PRO A 641 23.37 1.26 -6.70
CA PRO A 641 23.81 -0.06 -7.12
C PRO A 641 23.85 -0.12 -8.65
N THR A 642 25.03 -0.36 -9.19
CA THR A 642 25.24 -0.62 -10.61
C THR A 642 24.82 -2.05 -10.89
N HIS A 643 23.52 -2.28 -11.21
CA HIS A 643 23.06 -3.55 -11.81
C HIS A 643 21.91 -3.32 -12.78
#